data_10a41fa40ef148eed4a096833026a9a6
#
_entry.id   10a41fa40ef148eed4a096833026a9a6
#
_cell.length_a   1.000
_cell.length_b   1.000
_cell.length_c   1.000
_cell.angle_alpha   90.00
_cell.angle_beta   90.00
_cell.angle_gamma   90.00
#
_symmetry.space_group_name_H-M   'P 1'
#
loop_
_entity.id
_entity.type
_entity.pdbx_description
1 polymer ?
#
loop_
_entity_poly.entity_id
_entity_poly.type
_entity_poly.pdbx_seq_one_letter_code
_entity_poly.pdbx_strand_id
1 'polypeptide(L)'
;MNALHAHHPSGPRARSGAGRFPSPWMLLLALVFAAVPAAADEGMWTLDHPPLDALRERYGFEPTPQWLERMRLSSVSFGGGSGAFVSPSGLVVTNQHVARRWLYRLSGEGRDLVGDGFSARTPEEERPVPGLELRVLVSTEDVTARVREAVDSSAPPAGQDRQRRAAIAAIEQASTRERGLESKVVELYRGGEFWLHRFRVHTDVRLVWAPEEQAASFGGDPDNFGFPRHDLDVAFFRIYENGRPLRTDHWMPWRTEGSAEGDLVFAFGHPGSTNRLATVSQLEFRRDVHLPIRIRRQEAQLAALREFARLGDEEARQTHQRVMGLENNLKRERAYREVLSEPAVLEAIRAAEGRLRARVESSGGDAAEARGAWERIAAAGHEARGRWAAWLYADMSRVAGLLDHAVGLVRYAEETAKPNEARWPEYREQNLPSRRRALLSPAPDYRGLDTHLLTAMLTDMRAVLGADAPLVRTALAGRDPAALAREVIGGTRLDDPAVRRKLLEGGRRAVERSRDPLIVFARRVGALYREMRDWEEHEVQAVVTLEGGRIARSRFALDGRSNYPDATGTLRLSYGRVAGYPQLGSRVPWATNFYSLYGRSEAFGAQPPYDLPAPLSEARDRLRLATAFNFVCTADIIGGSSGSPIVDREGRLVGIVFDGNAQAFRWDVLYDDVQARCVAVHPAGVIEALRVVYGMDVLADELEARAMP
;
A
#
# COMPACT_ATOMS: atom_id res chain seq x y z
N MET A 1 -7.89 63.06 21.80
CA MET A 1 -7.33 64.30 22.44
C MET A 1 -5.88 64.43 22.00
N ASN A 2 -5.60 65.48 21.26
CA ASN A 2 -4.34 66.22 21.02
C ASN A 2 -3.13 65.41 20.53
N ALA A 3 -2.69 65.48 19.29
CA ALA A 3 -2.26 66.62 18.41
C ALA A 3 -1.06 67.41 18.93
N LEU A 4 0.01 67.47 18.11
CA LEU A 4 0.79 68.67 17.71
C LEU A 4 2.15 68.20 17.10
N HIS A 5 2.33 68.43 15.80
CA HIS A 5 3.05 69.46 15.04
C HIS A 5 4.58 69.44 15.20
N ALA A 6 5.32 69.05 14.15
CA ALA A 6 5.78 69.83 12.98
C ALA A 6 7.00 70.74 13.27
N HIS A 7 8.10 70.53 12.48
CA HIS A 7 8.74 71.64 11.72
C HIS A 7 9.95 71.11 10.91
N HIS A 8 9.93 71.41 9.61
CA HIS A 8 11.11 71.49 8.71
C HIS A 8 11.86 72.82 8.97
N PRO A 9 13.14 72.96 8.56
CA PRO A 9 13.38 73.67 7.35
C PRO A 9 14.51 73.25 6.40
N SER A 10 14.42 73.79 5.22
CA SER A 10 15.05 73.73 3.95
C SER A 10 16.50 74.18 3.78
N GLY A 11 17.31 73.49 2.94
CA GLY A 11 18.20 73.88 1.88
C GLY A 11 19.55 74.52 2.21
N PRO A 12 20.56 74.61 1.28
CA PRO A 12 20.45 74.70 -0.16
C PRO A 12 21.49 73.86 -0.99
N ARG A 13 21.34 73.91 -2.31
CA ARG A 13 22.12 73.27 -3.38
C ARG A 13 23.54 73.86 -3.55
N ALA A 14 24.53 72.95 -3.92
CA ALA A 14 25.66 73.34 -4.73
C ALA A 14 26.04 72.23 -5.69
N ARG A 15 26.24 72.52 -6.97
CA ARG A 15 26.69 71.72 -8.11
C ARG A 15 28.19 71.70 -8.23
N SER A 16 28.78 70.50 -8.65
CA SER A 16 29.92 70.33 -9.56
C SER A 16 30.30 68.86 -9.47
N GLY A 17 30.43 68.04 -10.49
CA GLY A 17 31.13 68.19 -11.72
C GLY A 17 32.16 67.09 -11.83
N ALA A 18 31.90 66.07 -12.69
CA ALA A 18 32.85 65.21 -13.44
C ALA A 18 33.79 64.22 -12.69
N GLY A 19 33.76 62.96 -13.15
CA GLY A 19 34.84 62.02 -12.94
C GLY A 19 34.34 60.56 -12.89
N ARG A 20 34.01 59.99 -14.08
CA ARG A 20 33.75 58.55 -14.20
C ARG A 20 35.05 57.76 -14.22
N PHE A 21 35.33 57.00 -13.16
CA PHE A 21 36.19 55.81 -13.21
C PHE A 21 35.34 54.60 -12.83
N PRO A 22 35.39 53.51 -13.56
CA PRO A 22 34.64 52.31 -13.24
C PRO A 22 35.30 51.62 -12.01
N SER A 23 34.52 51.40 -11.00
CA SER A 23 34.88 50.66 -9.81
C SER A 23 35.15 49.19 -10.16
N PRO A 24 36.28 48.56 -9.69
CA PRO A 24 36.58 47.17 -9.96
C PRO A 24 35.72 46.15 -9.20
N TRP A 25 34.63 46.58 -8.56
CA TRP A 25 33.74 45.74 -7.77
C TRP A 25 32.49 45.21 -8.50
N MET A 26 32.40 45.43 -9.85
CA MET A 26 31.27 44.97 -10.65
C MET A 26 31.52 43.65 -11.40
N LEU A 27 32.57 42.92 -11.11
CA LEU A 27 32.89 41.62 -11.75
C LEU A 27 32.78 40.41 -10.80
N LEU A 28 32.09 40.54 -9.65
CA LEU A 28 31.96 39.46 -8.66
C LEU A 28 30.50 39.12 -8.33
N LEU A 29 29.56 39.34 -9.23
CA LEU A 29 28.14 39.03 -9.00
C LEU A 29 27.49 38.39 -10.23
N ALA A 30 28.08 37.32 -10.78
CA ALA A 30 27.43 36.45 -11.77
C ALA A 30 27.97 35.03 -11.73
N LEU A 31 28.35 34.54 -10.56
CA LEU A 31 28.29 33.12 -10.23
C LEU A 31 26.98 32.89 -9.48
N VAL A 32 25.87 33.12 -10.16
CA VAL A 32 24.66 32.39 -9.87
C VAL A 32 25.03 30.94 -10.10
N PHE A 33 25.28 30.20 -9.02
CA PHE A 33 25.16 28.76 -9.03
C PHE A 33 23.78 28.48 -9.62
N ALA A 34 23.72 28.16 -10.91
CA ALA A 34 22.71 27.31 -11.45
C ALA A 34 22.92 26.01 -10.65
N ALA A 35 22.23 25.88 -9.51
CA ALA A 35 22.01 24.60 -8.91
C ALA A 35 21.33 23.80 -10.02
N VAL A 36 22.13 22.99 -10.71
CA VAL A 36 21.60 21.86 -11.49
C VAL A 36 20.67 21.19 -10.48
N PRO A 37 19.36 21.09 -10.74
CA PRO A 37 18.50 20.36 -9.84
C PRO A 37 19.18 18.99 -9.66
N ALA A 38 19.61 18.69 -8.45
CA ALA A 38 20.16 17.38 -8.15
C ALA A 38 19.07 16.43 -8.59
N ALA A 39 19.35 15.63 -9.64
CA ALA A 39 18.35 14.72 -10.15
C ALA A 39 17.85 13.90 -8.97
N ALA A 40 16.53 13.87 -8.75
CA ALA A 40 15.89 13.26 -7.61
C ALA A 40 16.20 11.75 -7.52
N ASP A 41 16.16 11.18 -6.30
CA ASP A 41 16.31 9.73 -6.08
C ASP A 41 15.00 8.99 -6.38
N GLU A 42 14.36 9.39 -7.44
CA GLU A 42 13.04 8.97 -7.87
C GLU A 42 13.02 7.52 -8.35
N GLY A 43 11.99 6.78 -7.97
CA GLY A 43 11.62 5.52 -8.60
C GLY A 43 11.48 4.33 -7.67
N MET A 44 10.47 3.52 -8.00
CA MET A 44 10.23 2.18 -7.43
C MET A 44 10.62 1.15 -8.50
N TRP A 45 11.92 0.90 -8.59
CA TRP A 45 12.54 0.11 -9.66
C TRP A 45 12.27 -1.38 -9.51
N THR A 46 12.15 -2.09 -10.61
CA THR A 46 12.21 -3.56 -10.58
C THR A 46 13.67 -4.00 -10.36
N LEU A 47 13.86 -5.17 -9.74
CA LEU A 47 15.21 -5.68 -9.48
C LEU A 47 15.91 -6.15 -10.76
N ASP A 48 15.14 -6.38 -11.82
CA ASP A 48 15.66 -6.75 -13.15
C ASP A 48 16.18 -5.54 -13.94
N HIS A 49 15.72 -4.33 -13.58
CA HIS A 49 16.15 -3.06 -14.18
C HIS A 49 16.41 -2.01 -13.10
N PRO A 50 17.43 -2.21 -12.25
CA PRO A 50 17.82 -1.24 -11.23
C PRO A 50 18.48 -0.01 -11.90
N PRO A 51 18.47 1.18 -11.26
CA PRO A 51 19.02 2.42 -11.81
C PRO A 51 20.54 2.49 -11.65
N LEU A 52 21.28 1.58 -12.30
CA LEU A 52 22.73 1.39 -12.08
C LEU A 52 23.54 2.66 -12.38
N ASP A 53 23.23 3.36 -13.48
CA ASP A 53 23.97 4.57 -13.87
C ASP A 53 23.78 5.69 -12.85
N ALA A 54 22.53 5.93 -12.39
CA ALA A 54 22.25 6.93 -11.37
C ALA A 54 22.92 6.61 -10.04
N LEU A 55 22.94 5.35 -9.62
CA LEU A 55 23.61 4.90 -8.39
C LEU A 55 25.13 5.05 -8.50
N ARG A 56 25.72 4.71 -9.63
CA ARG A 56 27.16 4.85 -9.87
C ARG A 56 27.58 6.33 -9.90
N GLU A 57 26.86 7.15 -10.68
CA GLU A 57 27.22 8.55 -10.89
C GLU A 57 27.06 9.40 -9.62
N ARG A 58 25.97 9.18 -8.88
CA ARG A 58 25.66 10.02 -7.70
C ARG A 58 26.30 9.53 -6.41
N TYR A 59 26.41 8.22 -6.27
CA TYR A 59 26.76 7.60 -4.98
C TYR A 59 28.02 6.76 -5.04
N GLY A 60 28.60 6.55 -6.24
CA GLY A 60 29.74 5.65 -6.41
C GLY A 60 29.39 4.23 -5.97
N PHE A 61 28.14 3.81 -6.10
CA PHE A 61 27.67 2.48 -5.70
C PHE A 61 27.13 1.70 -6.89
N GLU A 62 27.56 0.46 -7.03
CA GLU A 62 27.09 -0.46 -8.04
C GLU A 62 26.68 -1.78 -7.39
N PRO A 63 25.35 -2.05 -7.24
CA PRO A 63 24.88 -3.30 -6.65
C PRO A 63 25.27 -4.47 -7.55
N THR A 64 25.92 -5.49 -6.96
CA THR A 64 26.24 -6.72 -7.69
C THR A 64 25.00 -7.59 -7.90
N PRO A 65 25.00 -8.50 -8.91
CA PRO A 65 23.91 -9.45 -9.09
C PRO A 65 23.63 -10.28 -7.83
N GLN A 66 24.69 -10.67 -7.09
CA GLN A 66 24.57 -11.44 -5.85
C GLN A 66 23.92 -10.60 -4.72
N TRP A 67 24.26 -9.30 -4.66
CA TRP A 67 23.63 -8.39 -3.70
C TRP A 67 22.13 -8.25 -3.99
N LEU A 68 21.73 -8.03 -5.26
CA LEU A 68 20.33 -7.95 -5.67
C LEU A 68 19.58 -9.27 -5.41
N GLU A 69 20.20 -10.41 -5.70
CA GLU A 69 19.62 -11.72 -5.42
C GLU A 69 19.39 -11.94 -3.93
N ARG A 70 20.40 -11.63 -3.08
CA ARG A 70 20.24 -11.70 -1.63
C ARG A 70 19.08 -10.82 -1.16
N MET A 71 18.99 -9.57 -1.60
CA MET A 71 17.90 -8.67 -1.25
C MET A 71 16.54 -9.23 -1.69
N ARG A 72 16.43 -9.78 -2.91
CA ARG A 72 15.22 -10.39 -3.43
C ARG A 72 14.76 -11.58 -2.58
N LEU A 73 15.69 -12.49 -2.26
CA LEU A 73 15.37 -13.72 -1.52
C LEU A 73 15.18 -13.49 -0.01
N SER A 74 15.69 -12.36 0.52
CA SER A 74 15.43 -11.95 1.91
C SER A 74 14.15 -11.14 2.08
N SER A 75 13.58 -10.59 1.01
CA SER A 75 12.35 -9.78 1.05
C SER A 75 11.10 -10.65 1.04
N VAL A 76 10.12 -10.29 1.86
CA VAL A 76 8.90 -11.08 2.09
C VAL A 76 7.67 -10.22 1.86
N SER A 77 6.66 -10.76 1.12
CA SER A 77 5.34 -10.14 1.00
C SER A 77 4.38 -10.72 2.04
N PHE A 78 3.69 -9.81 2.76
CA PHE A 78 2.64 -10.13 3.75
C PHE A 78 1.20 -10.03 3.20
N GLY A 79 1.06 -9.91 1.87
CA GLY A 79 -0.28 -9.84 1.24
C GLY A 79 -1.04 -8.51 1.49
N GLY A 80 -0.31 -7.42 1.70
CA GLY A 80 -0.82 -6.07 1.95
C GLY A 80 0.22 -5.15 2.59
N GLY A 81 1.37 -5.74 2.92
CA GLY A 81 2.57 -5.10 3.41
C GLY A 81 3.79 -5.91 3.04
N SER A 82 4.93 -5.50 3.54
CA SER A 82 6.25 -6.06 3.28
C SER A 82 6.89 -6.58 4.57
N GLY A 83 7.98 -7.31 4.44
CA GLY A 83 8.83 -7.75 5.53
C GLY A 83 10.16 -8.28 5.01
N ALA A 84 11.00 -8.75 5.90
CA ALA A 84 12.27 -9.35 5.54
C ALA A 84 12.71 -10.43 6.52
N PHE A 85 13.43 -11.44 6.04
CA PHE A 85 14.22 -12.31 6.91
C PHE A 85 15.33 -11.49 7.55
N VAL A 86 15.47 -11.63 8.88
CA VAL A 86 16.48 -10.94 9.69
C VAL A 86 17.39 -11.87 10.47
N SER A 87 17.17 -13.17 10.33
CA SER A 87 18.09 -14.20 10.88
C SER A 87 18.09 -15.46 9.99
N PRO A 88 19.12 -16.31 10.11
CA PRO A 88 19.18 -17.59 9.39
C PRO A 88 18.17 -18.63 9.88
N SER A 89 17.50 -18.39 11.00
CA SER A 89 16.49 -19.27 11.61
C SER A 89 15.05 -18.93 11.22
N GLY A 90 14.85 -18.28 10.06
CA GLY A 90 13.52 -17.99 9.53
C GLY A 90 12.76 -16.88 10.24
N LEU A 91 13.44 -16.07 11.06
CA LEU A 91 12.84 -14.90 11.70
C LEU A 91 12.57 -13.80 10.67
N VAL A 92 11.34 -13.29 10.67
CA VAL A 92 10.86 -12.28 9.72
C VAL A 92 10.39 -11.06 10.50
N VAL A 93 10.84 -9.87 10.08
CA VAL A 93 10.37 -8.58 10.60
C VAL A 93 9.34 -7.96 9.67
N THR A 94 8.34 -7.29 10.26
CA THR A 94 7.37 -6.42 9.57
C THR A 94 6.89 -5.35 10.56
N ASN A 95 5.86 -4.55 10.20
CA ASN A 95 5.24 -3.61 11.14
C ASN A 95 4.16 -4.29 12.01
N GLN A 96 3.92 -3.71 13.19
CA GLN A 96 2.78 -4.09 14.04
C GLN A 96 1.45 -3.82 13.31
N HIS A 97 1.29 -2.67 12.65
CA HIS A 97 0.04 -2.37 11.92
C HIS A 97 -0.21 -3.33 10.74
N VAL A 98 0.83 -3.89 10.10
CA VAL A 98 0.70 -4.97 9.09
C VAL A 98 0.28 -6.27 9.75
N ALA A 99 0.81 -6.55 10.96
CA ALA A 99 0.47 -7.73 11.78
C ALA A 99 -0.92 -7.61 12.43
N ARG A 100 -1.43 -6.41 12.67
CA ARG A 100 -2.62 -6.10 13.49
C ARG A 100 -3.83 -6.96 13.18
N ARG A 101 -4.17 -7.17 11.90
CA ARG A 101 -5.29 -8.05 11.53
C ARG A 101 -5.12 -9.49 12.01
N TRP A 102 -3.88 -9.96 12.14
CA TRP A 102 -3.57 -11.30 12.59
C TRP A 102 -3.57 -11.38 14.11
N LEU A 103 -3.06 -10.36 14.79
CA LEU A 103 -3.18 -10.19 16.23
C LEU A 103 -4.66 -10.20 16.65
N TYR A 104 -5.49 -9.41 15.94
CA TYR A 104 -6.93 -9.39 16.17
C TYR A 104 -7.59 -10.77 16.00
N ARG A 105 -7.20 -11.55 14.97
CA ARG A 105 -7.71 -12.91 14.75
C ARG A 105 -7.26 -13.93 15.79
N LEU A 106 -6.12 -13.70 16.42
CA LEU A 106 -5.60 -14.52 17.53
C LEU A 106 -6.14 -14.07 18.89
N SER A 107 -6.76 -12.90 18.95
CA SER A 107 -7.46 -12.37 20.13
C SER A 107 -8.83 -13.04 20.29
N GLY A 108 -9.38 -12.97 21.51
CA GLY A 108 -10.67 -13.51 21.85
C GLY A 108 -11.18 -12.89 23.14
N GLU A 109 -12.31 -13.35 23.65
CA GLU A 109 -12.86 -12.89 24.92
C GLU A 109 -11.83 -13.05 26.06
N GLY A 110 -11.54 -11.96 26.77
CA GLY A 110 -10.55 -11.92 27.85
C GLY A 110 -9.08 -11.92 27.39
N ARG A 111 -8.80 -11.75 26.08
CA ARG A 111 -7.45 -11.71 25.54
C ARG A 111 -7.36 -10.81 24.32
N ASP A 112 -6.78 -9.63 24.47
CA ASP A 112 -6.57 -8.67 23.38
C ASP A 112 -5.09 -8.55 23.02
N LEU A 113 -4.63 -9.32 22.00
CA LEU A 113 -3.24 -9.26 21.55
C LEU A 113 -2.91 -7.97 20.79
N VAL A 114 -3.90 -7.17 20.42
CA VAL A 114 -3.69 -5.86 19.82
C VAL A 114 -3.39 -4.84 20.92
N GLY A 115 -4.23 -4.79 21.94
CA GLY A 115 -4.08 -3.89 23.07
C GLY A 115 -2.95 -4.26 24.01
N ASP A 116 -2.73 -5.57 24.27
CA ASP A 116 -1.77 -6.08 25.26
C ASP A 116 -0.40 -6.42 24.67
N GLY A 117 -0.29 -6.53 23.33
CA GLY A 117 0.90 -7.06 22.68
C GLY A 117 1.05 -8.59 22.83
N PHE A 118 2.17 -9.11 22.37
CA PHE A 118 2.54 -10.52 22.48
C PHE A 118 4.04 -10.72 22.59
N SER A 119 4.49 -11.63 23.47
CA SER A 119 5.89 -12.01 23.63
C SER A 119 6.01 -13.53 23.80
N ALA A 120 6.72 -14.19 22.88
CA ALA A 120 7.19 -15.57 23.02
C ALA A 120 8.63 -15.55 23.51
N ARG A 121 8.90 -16.15 24.68
CA ARG A 121 10.24 -16.22 25.25
C ARG A 121 10.99 -17.47 24.82
N THR A 122 10.24 -18.49 24.33
CA THR A 122 10.80 -19.74 23.79
C THR A 122 10.09 -20.10 22.48
N PRO A 123 10.70 -20.94 21.63
CA PRO A 123 10.08 -21.38 20.38
C PRO A 123 8.72 -22.10 20.57
N GLU A 124 8.51 -22.73 21.72
CA GLU A 124 7.27 -23.44 22.05
C GLU A 124 6.10 -22.47 22.33
N GLU A 125 6.42 -21.26 22.74
CA GLU A 125 5.44 -20.19 22.99
C GLU A 125 5.06 -19.44 21.70
N GLU A 126 5.83 -19.61 20.60
CA GLU A 126 5.55 -18.98 19.32
C GLU A 126 4.20 -19.48 18.76
N ARG A 127 3.30 -18.53 18.43
CA ARG A 127 1.92 -18.84 18.09
C ARG A 127 1.69 -19.03 16.61
N PRO A 128 1.20 -20.20 16.16
CA PRO A 128 0.72 -20.37 14.79
C PRO A 128 -0.34 -19.34 14.41
N VAL A 129 -0.21 -18.77 13.21
CA VAL A 129 -1.15 -17.76 12.67
C VAL A 129 -1.92 -18.37 11.50
N PRO A 130 -3.10 -18.98 11.74
CA PRO A 130 -3.86 -19.66 10.70
C PRO A 130 -4.27 -18.71 9.56
N GLY A 131 -3.94 -19.11 8.32
CA GLY A 131 -4.29 -18.36 7.12
C GLY A 131 -3.34 -17.21 6.77
N LEU A 132 -2.29 -16.97 7.56
CA LEU A 132 -1.18 -16.10 7.15
C LEU A 132 -0.31 -16.84 6.13
N GLU A 133 -0.06 -16.21 5.01
CA GLU A 133 0.83 -16.68 3.95
C GLU A 133 1.90 -15.63 3.70
N LEU A 134 3.14 -16.06 3.73
CA LEU A 134 4.29 -15.23 3.38
C LEU A 134 4.86 -15.70 2.05
N ARG A 135 5.13 -14.75 1.14
CA ARG A 135 5.64 -15.03 -0.20
C ARG A 135 7.02 -14.46 -0.41
N VAL A 136 7.92 -15.29 -0.93
CA VAL A 136 9.29 -14.89 -1.32
C VAL A 136 9.37 -14.99 -2.84
N LEU A 137 9.80 -13.92 -3.51
CA LEU A 137 10.03 -13.90 -4.96
C LEU A 137 11.29 -14.70 -5.30
N VAL A 138 11.12 -15.87 -5.93
CA VAL A 138 12.23 -16.77 -6.27
C VAL A 138 12.86 -16.41 -7.62
N SER A 139 12.05 -16.08 -8.63
CA SER A 139 12.54 -15.70 -9.97
C SER A 139 11.55 -14.86 -10.73
N THR A 140 12.07 -14.12 -11.70
CA THR A 140 11.34 -13.33 -12.70
C THR A 140 11.72 -13.81 -14.10
N GLU A 141 10.82 -13.60 -15.08
CA GLU A 141 11.05 -13.94 -16.49
C GLU A 141 10.22 -12.97 -17.35
N ASP A 142 10.86 -12.34 -18.35
CA ASP A 142 10.12 -11.54 -19.32
C ASP A 142 9.34 -12.48 -20.29
N VAL A 143 8.01 -12.38 -20.24
CA VAL A 143 7.10 -13.15 -21.10
C VAL A 143 6.31 -12.25 -22.06
N THR A 144 6.78 -11.02 -22.24
CA THR A 144 6.10 -10.00 -23.06
C THR A 144 5.87 -10.48 -24.49
N ALA A 145 6.87 -11.06 -25.14
CA ALA A 145 6.75 -11.59 -26.49
C ALA A 145 5.68 -12.66 -26.57
N ARG A 146 5.72 -13.65 -25.64
CA ARG A 146 4.75 -14.76 -25.59
C ARG A 146 3.31 -14.29 -25.42
N VAL A 147 3.10 -13.25 -24.58
CA VAL A 147 1.76 -12.68 -24.38
C VAL A 147 1.29 -11.91 -25.62
N ARG A 148 2.17 -11.16 -26.27
CA ARG A 148 1.83 -10.37 -27.47
C ARG A 148 1.55 -11.24 -28.68
N GLU A 149 2.34 -12.27 -28.93
CA GLU A 149 2.15 -13.20 -30.04
C GLU A 149 0.83 -13.96 -30.00
N ALA A 150 0.26 -14.12 -28.80
CA ALA A 150 -1.04 -14.76 -28.59
C ALA A 150 -2.24 -13.84 -28.86
N VAL A 151 -2.01 -12.54 -29.18
CA VAL A 151 -3.05 -11.54 -29.34
C VAL A 151 -3.16 -11.13 -30.80
N ASP A 152 -4.33 -11.31 -31.39
CA ASP A 152 -4.67 -10.78 -32.72
C ASP A 152 -4.88 -9.26 -32.64
N SER A 153 -3.93 -8.50 -33.18
CA SER A 153 -3.94 -7.04 -33.17
C SER A 153 -5.09 -6.42 -33.97
N SER A 154 -5.76 -7.20 -34.84
CA SER A 154 -6.93 -6.77 -35.60
C SER A 154 -8.24 -6.90 -34.83
N ALA A 155 -8.27 -7.68 -33.74
CA ALA A 155 -9.45 -7.85 -32.91
C ALA A 155 -9.84 -6.56 -32.17
N PRO A 156 -11.12 -6.35 -31.85
CA PRO A 156 -11.54 -5.25 -30.98
C PRO A 156 -10.87 -5.31 -29.59
N PRO A 157 -10.75 -4.19 -28.84
CA PRO A 157 -10.06 -4.14 -27.54
C PRO A 157 -10.47 -5.25 -26.57
N ALA A 158 -11.78 -5.50 -26.41
CA ALA A 158 -12.31 -6.60 -25.59
C ALA A 158 -11.88 -8.00 -26.08
N GLY A 159 -11.71 -8.17 -27.39
CA GLY A 159 -11.17 -9.42 -27.99
C GLY A 159 -9.72 -9.61 -27.66
N GLN A 160 -8.91 -8.57 -27.85
CA GLN A 160 -7.50 -8.57 -27.50
C GLN A 160 -7.28 -8.81 -25.99
N ASP A 161 -8.10 -8.21 -25.12
CA ASP A 161 -8.05 -8.44 -23.68
C ASP A 161 -8.32 -9.90 -23.31
N ARG A 162 -9.36 -10.52 -23.90
CA ARG A 162 -9.66 -11.95 -23.66
C ARG A 162 -8.50 -12.84 -24.08
N GLN A 163 -7.90 -12.63 -25.25
CA GLN A 163 -6.76 -13.39 -25.73
C GLN A 163 -5.53 -13.21 -24.84
N ARG A 164 -5.24 -11.98 -24.43
CA ARG A 164 -4.17 -11.64 -23.48
C ARG A 164 -4.35 -12.36 -22.15
N ARG A 165 -5.56 -12.31 -21.57
CA ARG A 165 -5.87 -13.00 -20.29
C ARG A 165 -5.75 -14.50 -20.40
N ALA A 166 -6.16 -15.08 -21.51
CA ALA A 166 -6.01 -16.51 -21.76
C ALA A 166 -4.53 -16.93 -21.88
N ALA A 167 -3.71 -16.17 -22.61
CA ALA A 167 -2.27 -16.39 -22.72
C ALA A 167 -1.58 -16.31 -21.35
N ILE A 168 -1.89 -15.26 -20.54
CA ILE A 168 -1.39 -15.11 -19.19
C ILE A 168 -1.77 -16.31 -18.32
N ALA A 169 -3.03 -16.75 -18.34
CA ALA A 169 -3.48 -17.90 -17.57
C ALA A 169 -2.75 -19.21 -17.96
N ALA A 170 -2.51 -19.41 -19.24
CA ALA A 170 -1.76 -20.58 -19.75
C ALA A 170 -0.29 -20.56 -19.28
N ILE A 171 0.37 -19.38 -19.34
CA ILE A 171 1.75 -19.20 -18.86
C ILE A 171 1.85 -19.48 -17.36
N GLU A 172 0.96 -18.89 -16.56
CA GLU A 172 0.91 -19.10 -15.10
C GLU A 172 0.70 -20.58 -14.74
N GLN A 173 -0.25 -21.25 -15.39
CA GLN A 173 -0.57 -22.64 -15.15
C GLN A 173 0.58 -23.58 -15.52
N ALA A 174 1.19 -23.38 -16.69
CA ALA A 174 2.34 -24.17 -17.14
C ALA A 174 3.51 -24.02 -16.17
N SER A 175 3.84 -22.78 -15.76
CA SER A 175 4.93 -22.51 -14.81
C SER A 175 4.68 -23.12 -13.43
N THR A 176 3.45 -23.03 -12.92
CA THR A 176 3.09 -23.61 -11.61
C THR A 176 3.21 -25.14 -11.62
N ARG A 177 2.76 -25.82 -12.70
CA ARG A 177 2.87 -27.27 -12.84
C ARG A 177 4.32 -27.74 -12.94
N GLU A 178 5.13 -27.04 -13.72
CA GLU A 178 6.54 -27.39 -13.94
C GLU A 178 7.40 -27.22 -12.69
N ARG A 179 7.21 -26.12 -11.96
CA ARG A 179 8.10 -25.71 -10.87
C ARG A 179 7.56 -25.99 -9.48
N GLY A 180 6.27 -26.25 -9.32
CA GLY A 180 5.63 -26.35 -8.00
C GLY A 180 5.60 -25.04 -7.20
N LEU A 181 5.88 -23.89 -7.85
CA LEU A 181 5.87 -22.57 -7.27
C LEU A 181 4.60 -21.81 -7.68
N GLU A 182 4.08 -20.95 -6.80
CA GLU A 182 3.01 -20.02 -7.18
C GLU A 182 3.54 -19.07 -8.27
N SER A 183 2.90 -19.07 -9.43
CA SER A 183 3.33 -18.30 -10.59
C SER A 183 2.28 -17.27 -10.97
N LYS A 184 2.72 -16.03 -11.19
CA LYS A 184 1.85 -14.90 -11.53
C LYS A 184 2.50 -14.02 -12.58
N VAL A 185 1.79 -13.73 -13.66
CA VAL A 185 2.23 -12.72 -14.63
C VAL A 185 1.83 -11.32 -14.13
N VAL A 186 2.82 -10.46 -14.03
CA VAL A 186 2.70 -9.06 -13.61
C VAL A 186 2.73 -8.18 -14.85
N GLU A 187 1.72 -7.33 -14.98
CA GLU A 187 1.66 -6.30 -16.00
C GLU A 187 2.42 -5.07 -15.51
N LEU A 188 3.40 -4.62 -16.28
CA LEU A 188 4.20 -3.43 -16.04
C LEU A 188 3.96 -2.39 -17.13
N TYR A 189 4.23 -1.11 -16.80
CA TYR A 189 4.08 0.01 -17.73
C TYR A 189 2.70 0.07 -18.40
N ARG A 190 1.63 -0.27 -17.64
CA ARG A 190 0.24 -0.22 -18.11
C ARG A 190 -0.01 -1.04 -19.38
N GLY A 191 0.51 -2.26 -19.44
CA GLY A 191 0.41 -3.15 -20.61
C GLY A 191 1.60 -3.07 -21.56
N GLY A 192 2.64 -2.33 -21.20
CA GLY A 192 3.88 -2.26 -21.97
C GLY A 192 4.73 -3.51 -21.88
N GLU A 193 4.75 -4.17 -20.73
CA GLU A 193 5.52 -5.40 -20.48
C GLU A 193 4.75 -6.36 -19.60
N PHE A 194 5.09 -7.65 -19.71
CA PHE A 194 4.52 -8.77 -18.93
C PHE A 194 5.65 -9.63 -18.36
N TRP A 195 5.70 -9.71 -17.02
CA TRP A 195 6.76 -10.43 -16.32
C TRP A 195 6.20 -11.57 -15.49
N LEU A 196 6.68 -12.79 -15.69
CA LEU A 196 6.31 -13.96 -14.90
C LEU A 196 7.12 -14.00 -13.60
N HIS A 197 6.45 -13.77 -12.48
CA HIS A 197 7.00 -13.88 -11.14
C HIS A 197 6.66 -15.23 -10.53
N ARG A 198 7.65 -15.89 -9.92
CA ARG A 198 7.49 -17.18 -9.23
C ARG A 198 7.77 -17.04 -7.76
N PHE A 199 6.86 -17.51 -6.93
CA PHE A 199 6.91 -17.33 -5.49
C PHE A 199 6.98 -18.65 -4.74
N ARG A 200 7.81 -18.70 -3.70
CA ARG A 200 7.69 -19.69 -2.64
C ARG A 200 6.70 -19.16 -1.62
N VAL A 201 5.71 -19.97 -1.27
CA VAL A 201 4.67 -19.62 -0.31
C VAL A 201 4.89 -20.40 0.98
N HIS A 202 5.01 -19.68 2.09
CA HIS A 202 5.13 -20.26 3.43
C HIS A 202 3.81 -20.10 4.16
N THR A 203 3.29 -21.17 4.76
CA THR A 203 1.95 -21.22 5.40
C THR A 203 2.00 -21.59 6.89
N ASP A 204 3.10 -22.17 7.40
CA ASP A 204 3.35 -22.32 8.84
C ASP A 204 4.16 -21.12 9.32
N VAL A 205 3.44 -20.07 9.68
CA VAL A 205 3.99 -18.81 10.17
C VAL A 205 3.53 -18.61 11.59
N ARG A 206 4.46 -18.29 12.49
CA ARG A 206 4.17 -18.10 13.90
C ARG A 206 4.54 -16.70 14.36
N LEU A 207 3.70 -16.13 15.21
CA LEU A 207 3.95 -14.86 15.88
C LEU A 207 4.99 -15.08 16.98
N VAL A 208 6.04 -14.26 16.98
CA VAL A 208 7.14 -14.28 17.97
C VAL A 208 6.97 -13.13 18.95
N TRP A 209 6.81 -11.90 18.41
CA TRP A 209 6.68 -10.72 19.25
C TRP A 209 5.96 -9.58 18.51
N ALA A 210 5.16 -8.83 19.23
CA ALA A 210 4.58 -7.57 18.81
C ALA A 210 4.31 -6.71 20.05
N PRO A 211 4.60 -5.40 20.03
CA PRO A 211 4.23 -4.50 21.11
C PRO A 211 2.71 -4.27 21.13
N GLU A 212 2.22 -3.72 22.21
CA GLU A 212 0.88 -3.15 22.33
C GLU A 212 0.66 -2.03 21.31
N GLU A 213 -0.59 -1.88 20.85
CA GLU A 213 -0.95 -0.90 19.82
C GLU A 213 -0.56 0.53 20.19
N GLN A 214 -0.68 0.89 21.47
CA GLN A 214 -0.35 2.25 21.93
C GLN A 214 1.14 2.59 21.78
N ALA A 215 2.04 1.62 21.90
CA ALA A 215 3.46 1.81 21.60
C ALA A 215 3.74 1.83 20.07
N ALA A 216 3.01 1.01 19.32
CA ALA A 216 3.19 0.88 17.87
C ALA A 216 2.57 2.03 17.07
N SER A 217 1.60 2.75 17.63
CA SER A 217 0.83 3.82 16.98
C SER A 217 0.64 5.02 17.92
N PHE A 218 1.69 5.42 18.63
CA PHE A 218 1.67 6.55 19.54
C PHE A 218 1.28 7.84 18.83
N GLY A 219 0.36 8.62 19.43
CA GLY A 219 -0.20 9.83 18.82
C GLY A 219 -1.38 9.57 17.88
N GLY A 220 -1.67 8.30 17.55
CA GLY A 220 -2.86 7.87 16.81
C GLY A 220 -3.08 8.59 15.48
N ASP A 221 -4.35 8.80 15.08
CA ASP A 221 -4.69 9.49 13.82
C ASP A 221 -4.15 10.93 13.74
N PRO A 222 -4.09 11.76 14.79
CA PRO A 222 -3.46 13.07 14.71
C PRO A 222 -2.03 13.07 14.18
N ASP A 223 -1.18 12.12 14.58
CA ASP A 223 0.21 12.02 14.16
C ASP A 223 0.41 11.18 12.89
N ASN A 224 -0.60 10.41 12.48
CA ASN A 224 -0.54 9.56 11.29
C ASN A 224 -0.26 10.39 10.01
N PHE A 225 0.68 9.94 9.19
CA PHE A 225 1.28 10.68 8.07
C PHE A 225 1.97 11.98 8.50
N GLY A 226 2.50 12.01 9.71
CA GLY A 226 3.28 13.13 10.25
C GLY A 226 4.74 12.75 10.51
N PHE A 227 5.58 13.77 10.73
CA PHE A 227 6.90 13.65 11.35
C PHE A 227 7.25 14.99 12.02
N PRO A 228 7.79 15.03 13.22
CA PRO A 228 8.38 13.92 14.04
C PRO A 228 7.37 12.87 14.49
N ARG A 229 7.77 11.61 14.47
CA ARG A 229 6.98 10.43 14.84
C ARG A 229 7.68 9.64 15.93
N HIS A 230 6.91 8.86 16.75
CA HIS A 230 7.45 8.11 17.89
C HIS A 230 6.75 6.75 18.02
N ASP A 231 6.81 5.93 16.97
CA ASP A 231 6.12 4.65 16.90
C ASP A 231 7.12 3.49 16.98
N LEU A 232 6.85 2.54 17.87
CA LEU A 232 7.51 1.23 17.88
C LEU A 232 6.74 0.27 16.96
N ASP A 233 6.55 0.68 15.71
CA ASP A 233 5.73 -0.07 14.74
C ASP A 233 6.52 -1.21 14.10
N VAL A 234 6.75 -2.26 14.88
CA VAL A 234 7.50 -3.46 14.50
C VAL A 234 6.86 -4.71 15.07
N ALA A 235 6.90 -5.81 14.33
CA ALA A 235 6.48 -7.13 14.78
C ALA A 235 7.39 -8.20 14.18
N PHE A 236 7.57 -9.31 14.91
CA PHE A 236 8.38 -10.44 14.48
C PHE A 236 7.54 -11.69 14.35
N PHE A 237 7.77 -12.42 13.26
CA PHE A 237 7.21 -13.72 12.97
C PHE A 237 8.34 -14.70 12.67
N ARG A 238 8.05 -16.01 12.77
CA ARG A 238 8.98 -17.04 12.34
C ARG A 238 8.28 -18.01 11.40
N ILE A 239 8.97 -18.34 10.31
CA ILE A 239 8.52 -19.37 9.38
C ILE A 239 9.02 -20.73 9.88
N TYR A 240 8.13 -21.71 9.80
CA TYR A 240 8.40 -23.11 10.13
C TYR A 240 8.24 -24.00 8.91
N GLU A 241 9.10 -25.01 8.81
CA GLU A 241 8.97 -26.10 7.86
C GLU A 241 9.16 -27.44 8.60
N ASN A 242 8.22 -28.39 8.39
CA ASN A 242 8.24 -29.69 9.04
C ASN A 242 8.35 -29.61 10.59
N GLY A 243 7.66 -28.61 11.19
CA GLY A 243 7.61 -28.40 12.64
C GLY A 243 8.88 -27.80 13.25
N ARG A 244 9.83 -27.33 12.44
CA ARG A 244 11.06 -26.67 12.87
C ARG A 244 11.18 -25.28 12.25
N PRO A 245 11.88 -24.33 12.90
CA PRO A 245 12.23 -23.06 12.28
C PRO A 245 12.92 -23.27 10.91
N LEU A 246 12.46 -22.52 9.92
CA LEU A 246 13.06 -22.53 8.58
C LEU A 246 14.54 -22.13 8.67
N ARG A 247 15.41 -22.86 7.99
CA ARG A 247 16.77 -22.42 7.74
C ARG A 247 16.88 -21.75 6.38
N THR A 248 17.44 -20.53 6.36
CA THR A 248 17.66 -19.76 5.14
C THR A 248 19.07 -19.22 5.05
N ASP A 249 19.64 -19.24 3.82
CA ASP A 249 20.94 -18.64 3.53
C ASP A 249 20.82 -17.15 3.15
N HIS A 250 19.58 -16.62 3.07
CA HIS A 250 19.29 -15.26 2.66
C HIS A 250 18.52 -14.52 3.74
N TRP A 251 19.19 -13.59 4.41
CA TRP A 251 18.61 -12.67 5.38
C TRP A 251 19.36 -11.34 5.35
N MET A 252 18.79 -10.32 5.95
CA MET A 252 19.38 -8.99 6.12
C MET A 252 19.93 -8.87 7.55
N PRO A 253 21.24 -8.91 7.76
CA PRO A 253 21.83 -8.78 9.11
C PRO A 253 21.41 -7.46 9.75
N TRP A 254 21.06 -7.52 11.03
CA TRP A 254 20.66 -6.34 11.79
C TRP A 254 21.86 -5.46 12.11
N ARG A 255 21.79 -4.16 11.82
CA ARG A 255 22.79 -3.18 12.20
C ARG A 255 22.20 -2.27 13.27
N THR A 256 22.52 -2.54 14.53
CA THR A 256 21.94 -1.85 15.70
C THR A 256 22.18 -0.34 15.68
N GLU A 257 23.33 0.13 15.22
CA GLU A 257 23.66 1.56 15.13
C GLU A 257 22.76 2.30 14.12
N GLY A 258 22.18 1.56 13.15
CA GLY A 258 21.39 2.13 12.08
C GLY A 258 22.19 2.99 11.11
N SER A 259 21.50 3.92 10.44
CA SER A 259 22.09 4.89 9.52
C SER A 259 22.19 6.26 10.15
N ALA A 260 23.17 7.07 9.69
CA ALA A 260 23.33 8.47 10.05
C ALA A 260 22.77 9.40 8.98
N GLU A 261 22.63 10.68 9.31
CA GLU A 261 22.23 11.70 8.34
C GLU A 261 23.22 11.77 7.17
N GLY A 262 22.70 11.73 5.94
CA GLY A 262 23.47 11.74 4.70
C GLY A 262 23.75 10.36 4.12
N ASP A 263 23.59 9.28 4.89
CA ASP A 263 23.83 7.91 4.41
C ASP A 263 22.87 7.53 3.26
N LEU A 264 23.44 6.85 2.24
CA LEU A 264 22.67 6.20 1.20
C LEU A 264 22.01 4.96 1.76
N VAL A 265 20.70 4.85 1.55
CA VAL A 265 19.88 3.71 1.98
C VAL A 265 19.01 3.19 0.84
N PHE A 266 18.64 1.92 0.93
CA PHE A 266 17.80 1.23 -0.04
C PHE A 266 16.60 0.60 0.65
N ALA A 267 15.40 0.80 0.11
CA ALA A 267 14.19 0.15 0.60
C ALA A 267 13.74 -0.95 -0.36
N PHE A 268 13.43 -2.14 0.18
CA PHE A 268 12.92 -3.28 -0.58
C PHE A 268 11.52 -3.64 -0.11
N GLY A 269 10.53 -3.45 -0.96
CA GLY A 269 9.16 -3.69 -0.55
C GLY A 269 8.18 -3.94 -1.69
N HIS A 270 6.92 -4.05 -1.31
CA HIS A 270 5.82 -4.35 -2.22
C HIS A 270 4.85 -3.16 -2.29
N PRO A 271 5.29 -2.00 -2.84
CA PRO A 271 4.45 -0.82 -2.97
C PRO A 271 3.19 -1.15 -3.77
N GLY A 272 2.03 -0.73 -3.26
CA GLY A 272 0.73 -1.11 -3.77
C GLY A 272 0.48 -0.62 -5.20
N SER A 273 0.23 0.67 -5.37
CA SER A 273 0.02 1.26 -6.71
C SER A 273 0.36 2.75 -6.72
N THR A 274 0.94 3.21 -7.83
CA THR A 274 1.12 4.61 -8.19
C THR A 274 0.38 4.93 -9.48
N ASN A 275 0.27 6.21 -9.81
CA ASN A 275 -0.40 6.70 -11.02
C ASN A 275 0.46 7.67 -11.82
N ARG A 276 1.78 7.49 -11.80
CA ARG A 276 2.76 8.35 -12.49
C ARG A 276 2.75 8.21 -14.00
N LEU A 277 2.34 7.03 -14.48
CA LEU A 277 2.16 6.75 -15.91
C LEU A 277 0.71 6.91 -16.38
N ALA A 278 -0.20 7.37 -15.51
CA ALA A 278 -1.58 7.66 -15.88
C ALA A 278 -1.63 8.89 -16.81
N THR A 279 -2.58 8.88 -17.75
CA THR A 279 -2.87 10.06 -18.56
C THR A 279 -3.55 11.14 -17.73
N VAL A 280 -3.46 12.40 -18.17
CA VAL A 280 -4.17 13.52 -17.53
C VAL A 280 -5.67 13.23 -17.38
N SER A 281 -6.31 12.70 -18.43
CA SER A 281 -7.73 12.36 -18.39
C SER A 281 -8.10 11.31 -17.34
N GLN A 282 -7.22 10.33 -17.10
CA GLN A 282 -7.41 9.34 -16.03
C GLN A 282 -7.28 9.97 -14.63
N LEU A 283 -6.33 10.90 -14.44
CA LEU A 283 -6.17 11.60 -13.16
C LEU A 283 -7.34 12.55 -12.88
N GLU A 284 -7.85 13.23 -13.89
CA GLU A 284 -9.07 14.05 -13.80
C GLU A 284 -10.31 13.19 -13.46
N PHE A 285 -10.48 12.05 -14.13
CA PHE A 285 -11.54 11.09 -13.78
C PHE A 285 -11.42 10.61 -12.34
N ARG A 286 -10.20 10.30 -11.89
CA ARG A 286 -9.95 9.87 -10.50
C ARG A 286 -10.31 10.97 -9.51
N ARG A 287 -9.91 12.21 -9.74
CA ARG A 287 -10.21 13.38 -8.90
C ARG A 287 -11.70 13.69 -8.82
N ASP A 288 -12.38 13.68 -9.98
CA ASP A 288 -13.74 14.25 -10.13
C ASP A 288 -14.84 13.20 -9.97
N VAL A 289 -14.54 11.90 -10.19
CA VAL A 289 -15.54 10.82 -10.20
C VAL A 289 -15.20 9.75 -9.18
N HIS A 290 -14.03 9.13 -9.30
CA HIS A 290 -13.69 7.95 -8.48
C HIS A 290 -13.53 8.27 -7.00
N LEU A 291 -12.65 9.22 -6.66
CA LEU A 291 -12.35 9.57 -5.28
C LEU A 291 -13.56 10.15 -4.52
N PRO A 292 -14.38 11.06 -5.10
CA PRO A 292 -15.56 11.58 -4.40
C PRO A 292 -16.54 10.49 -3.98
N ILE A 293 -16.82 9.51 -4.85
CA ILE A 293 -17.74 8.41 -4.55
C ILE A 293 -17.15 7.50 -3.47
N ARG A 294 -15.86 7.18 -3.55
CA ARG A 294 -15.18 6.35 -2.55
C ARG A 294 -15.11 7.00 -1.19
N ILE A 295 -14.73 8.26 -1.13
CA ILE A 295 -14.68 9.04 0.11
C ILE A 295 -16.05 9.03 0.78
N ARG A 296 -17.11 9.37 0.05
CA ARG A 296 -18.48 9.33 0.56
C ARG A 296 -18.86 7.97 1.14
N ARG A 297 -18.62 6.88 0.37
CA ARG A 297 -18.94 5.51 0.81
C ARG A 297 -18.19 5.13 2.10
N GLN A 298 -16.92 5.51 2.20
CA GLN A 298 -16.11 5.24 3.40
C GLN A 298 -16.56 6.10 4.60
N GLU A 299 -16.96 7.36 4.37
CA GLU A 299 -17.53 8.22 5.42
C GLU A 299 -18.82 7.63 5.98
N ALA A 300 -19.72 7.14 5.13
CA ALA A 300 -20.94 6.46 5.56
C ALA A 300 -20.65 5.19 6.36
N GLN A 301 -19.66 4.39 5.92
CA GLN A 301 -19.25 3.19 6.63
C GLN A 301 -18.58 3.51 7.97
N LEU A 302 -17.74 4.55 8.04
CA LEU A 302 -17.10 4.99 9.29
C LEU A 302 -18.14 5.52 10.30
N ALA A 303 -19.12 6.29 9.82
CA ALA A 303 -20.22 6.76 10.67
C ALA A 303 -20.99 5.59 11.28
N ALA A 304 -21.32 4.56 10.48
CA ALA A 304 -21.99 3.36 10.97
C ALA A 304 -21.16 2.60 12.00
N LEU A 305 -19.85 2.43 11.78
CA LEU A 305 -18.96 1.78 12.75
C LEU A 305 -18.90 2.54 14.07
N ARG A 306 -18.78 3.87 14.02
CA ARG A 306 -18.76 4.72 15.21
C ARG A 306 -20.10 4.73 15.96
N GLU A 307 -21.21 4.62 15.24
CA GLU A 307 -22.55 4.47 15.85
C GLU A 307 -22.65 3.14 16.60
N PHE A 308 -22.23 2.04 15.96
CA PHE A 308 -22.23 0.72 16.59
C PHE A 308 -21.30 0.67 17.82
N ALA A 309 -20.12 1.27 17.75
CA ALA A 309 -19.16 1.33 18.84
C ALA A 309 -19.72 2.00 20.13
N ARG A 310 -20.70 2.91 19.99
CA ARG A 310 -21.31 3.59 21.15
C ARG A 310 -22.28 2.72 21.94
N LEU A 311 -22.61 1.53 21.45
CA LEU A 311 -23.55 0.62 22.11
C LEU A 311 -22.93 -0.06 23.34
N GLY A 312 -21.58 -0.19 23.39
CA GLY A 312 -20.86 -0.77 24.52
C GLY A 312 -19.38 -1.04 24.24
N ASP A 313 -18.64 -1.47 25.26
CA ASP A 313 -17.19 -1.71 25.17
C ASP A 313 -16.86 -2.86 24.20
N GLU A 314 -17.68 -3.92 24.18
CA GLU A 314 -17.49 -5.05 23.27
C GLU A 314 -17.74 -4.61 21.81
N GLU A 315 -18.76 -3.82 21.54
CA GLU A 315 -19.04 -3.25 20.23
C GLU A 315 -17.94 -2.30 19.78
N ALA A 316 -17.38 -1.52 20.69
CA ALA A 316 -16.20 -0.69 20.42
C ALA A 316 -15.00 -1.55 20.02
N ARG A 317 -14.71 -2.63 20.76
CA ARG A 317 -13.65 -3.59 20.45
C ARG A 317 -13.86 -4.26 19.08
N GLN A 318 -15.09 -4.68 18.76
CA GLN A 318 -15.40 -5.30 17.46
C GLN A 318 -15.17 -4.37 16.28
N THR A 319 -15.35 -3.07 16.45
CA THR A 319 -15.23 -2.07 15.39
C THR A 319 -13.84 -1.46 15.27
N HIS A 320 -13.05 -1.48 16.33
CA HIS A 320 -11.79 -0.73 16.48
C HIS A 320 -10.86 -0.86 15.25
N GLN A 321 -10.52 -2.07 14.85
CA GLN A 321 -9.63 -2.30 13.70
C GLN A 321 -10.20 -1.74 12.38
N ARG A 322 -11.52 -1.84 12.18
CA ARG A 322 -12.17 -1.32 10.96
C ARG A 322 -12.23 0.20 10.96
N VAL A 323 -12.46 0.82 12.11
CA VAL A 323 -12.45 2.28 12.30
C VAL A 323 -11.08 2.82 11.93
N MET A 324 -10.01 2.32 12.55
CA MET A 324 -8.65 2.77 12.25
C MET A 324 -8.27 2.59 10.77
N GLY A 325 -8.60 1.44 10.19
CA GLY A 325 -8.34 1.18 8.78
C GLY A 325 -9.09 2.14 7.83
N LEU A 326 -10.33 2.51 8.16
CA LEU A 326 -11.12 3.47 7.37
C LEU A 326 -10.63 4.90 7.56
N GLU A 327 -10.27 5.32 8.77
CA GLU A 327 -9.69 6.64 9.05
C GLU A 327 -8.41 6.84 8.25
N ASN A 328 -7.50 5.87 8.31
CA ASN A 328 -6.27 5.86 7.52
C ASN A 328 -6.56 5.95 6.00
N ASN A 329 -7.51 5.16 5.50
CA ASN A 329 -7.88 5.18 4.08
C ASN A 329 -8.52 6.52 3.66
N LEU A 330 -9.43 7.07 4.47
CA LEU A 330 -10.07 8.36 4.21
C LEU A 330 -9.07 9.50 4.17
N LYS A 331 -8.14 9.55 5.14
CA LYS A 331 -7.08 10.55 5.18
C LYS A 331 -6.24 10.52 3.91
N ARG A 332 -5.83 9.31 3.49
CA ARG A 332 -5.08 9.10 2.26
C ARG A 332 -5.88 9.49 0.99
N GLU A 333 -7.14 9.07 0.85
CA GLU A 333 -7.94 9.36 -0.34
C GLU A 333 -8.30 10.85 -0.46
N ARG A 334 -8.54 11.51 0.67
CA ARG A 334 -8.71 12.97 0.72
C ARG A 334 -7.43 13.69 0.30
N ALA A 335 -6.27 13.27 0.81
CA ALA A 335 -4.98 13.82 0.45
C ALA A 335 -4.67 13.62 -1.05
N TYR A 336 -4.93 12.44 -1.61
CA TYR A 336 -4.77 12.22 -3.06
C TYR A 336 -5.67 13.14 -3.89
N ARG A 337 -6.92 13.35 -3.46
CA ARG A 337 -7.83 14.28 -4.14
C ARG A 337 -7.34 15.72 -4.04
N GLU A 338 -6.81 16.12 -2.90
CA GLU A 338 -6.21 17.43 -2.68
C GLU A 338 -4.99 17.65 -3.58
N VAL A 339 -4.02 16.72 -3.60
CA VAL A 339 -2.86 16.75 -4.50
C VAL A 339 -3.30 16.88 -5.97
N LEU A 340 -4.27 16.11 -6.41
CA LEU A 340 -4.81 16.20 -7.78
C LEU A 340 -5.60 17.50 -8.03
N SER A 341 -5.98 18.23 -7.01
CA SER A 341 -6.64 19.53 -7.10
C SER A 341 -5.66 20.72 -7.07
N GLU A 342 -4.37 20.47 -6.76
CA GLU A 342 -3.31 21.47 -6.86
C GLU A 342 -3.03 21.81 -8.35
N PRO A 343 -3.25 23.08 -8.79
CA PRO A 343 -3.04 23.44 -10.20
C PRO A 343 -1.62 23.11 -10.70
N ALA A 344 -0.60 23.41 -9.88
CA ALA A 344 0.80 23.19 -10.26
C ALA A 344 1.13 21.72 -10.53
N VAL A 345 0.52 20.77 -9.81
CA VAL A 345 0.72 19.33 -10.00
C VAL A 345 0.15 18.91 -11.35
N LEU A 346 -1.11 19.23 -11.62
CA LEU A 346 -1.73 18.87 -12.89
C LEU A 346 -1.12 19.59 -14.08
N GLU A 347 -0.68 20.84 -13.95
CA GLU A 347 0.02 21.57 -15.01
C GLU A 347 1.36 20.91 -15.34
N ALA A 348 2.14 20.50 -14.35
CA ALA A 348 3.39 19.78 -14.55
C ALA A 348 3.17 18.46 -15.32
N ILE A 349 2.14 17.69 -14.93
CA ILE A 349 1.79 16.44 -15.61
C ILE A 349 1.27 16.68 -17.02
N ARG A 350 0.41 17.69 -17.26
CA ARG A 350 -0.06 18.08 -18.60
C ARG A 350 1.10 18.51 -19.51
N ALA A 351 2.04 19.26 -18.97
CA ALA A 351 3.22 19.67 -19.72
C ALA A 351 4.09 18.48 -20.12
N ALA A 352 4.29 17.51 -19.21
CA ALA A 352 5.03 16.29 -19.49
C ALA A 352 4.31 15.41 -20.54
N GLU A 353 2.99 15.20 -20.39
CA GLU A 353 2.17 14.49 -21.37
C GLU A 353 2.20 15.20 -22.73
N GLY A 354 2.05 16.52 -22.76
CA GLY A 354 2.09 17.31 -24.00
C GLY A 354 3.42 17.19 -24.75
N ARG A 355 4.55 17.18 -24.02
CA ARG A 355 5.87 16.95 -24.65
C ARG A 355 5.97 15.55 -25.25
N LEU A 356 5.49 14.51 -24.53
CA LEU A 356 5.51 13.14 -25.06
C LEU A 356 4.62 13.01 -26.30
N ARG A 357 3.39 13.55 -26.26
CA ARG A 357 2.48 13.55 -27.42
C ARG A 357 3.10 14.21 -28.65
N ALA A 358 3.69 15.40 -28.50
CA ALA A 358 4.35 16.11 -29.59
C ALA A 358 5.47 15.30 -30.24
N ARG A 359 6.26 14.60 -29.43
CA ARG A 359 7.33 13.70 -29.91
C ARG A 359 6.75 12.49 -30.65
N VAL A 360 5.68 11.87 -30.12
CA VAL A 360 4.97 10.76 -30.77
C VAL A 360 4.39 11.19 -32.12
N GLU A 361 3.74 12.35 -32.21
CA GLU A 361 3.17 12.87 -33.45
C GLU A 361 4.21 13.15 -34.52
N SER A 362 5.39 13.63 -34.15
CA SER A 362 6.50 13.92 -35.06
C SER A 362 7.34 12.71 -35.46
N SER A 363 7.14 11.55 -34.83
CA SER A 363 7.92 10.34 -35.02
C SER A 363 7.29 9.37 -36.03
N GLY A 364 8.06 8.35 -36.45
CA GLY A 364 7.61 7.22 -37.26
C GLY A 364 7.86 5.88 -36.58
N GLY A 365 7.44 4.78 -37.21
CA GLY A 365 7.63 3.42 -36.68
C GLY A 365 7.00 3.23 -35.29
N ASP A 366 7.69 2.48 -34.44
CA ASP A 366 7.19 2.14 -33.08
C ASP A 366 6.94 3.36 -32.20
N ALA A 367 7.72 4.43 -32.39
CA ALA A 367 7.54 5.67 -31.66
C ALA A 367 6.19 6.37 -31.95
N ALA A 368 5.56 6.10 -33.09
CA ALA A 368 4.28 6.65 -33.50
C ALA A 368 3.06 5.80 -33.09
N GLU A 369 3.27 4.65 -32.46
CA GLU A 369 2.20 3.66 -32.16
C GLU A 369 1.11 4.23 -31.23
N ALA A 370 1.48 5.18 -30.37
CA ALA A 370 0.54 5.80 -29.42
C ALA A 370 -0.33 6.90 -30.04
N ARG A 371 -0.27 7.19 -31.34
CA ARG A 371 -1.13 8.22 -31.95
C ARG A 371 -2.61 7.96 -31.67
N GLY A 372 -3.32 8.96 -31.14
CA GLY A 372 -4.72 8.86 -30.75
C GLY A 372 -4.99 8.01 -29.50
N ALA A 373 -3.98 7.48 -28.83
CA ALA A 373 -4.15 6.62 -27.65
C ALA A 373 -4.75 7.39 -26.45
N TRP A 374 -4.30 8.59 -26.21
CA TRP A 374 -4.80 9.45 -25.13
C TRP A 374 -6.28 9.81 -25.32
N GLU A 375 -6.70 10.08 -26.55
CA GLU A 375 -8.09 10.39 -26.90
C GLU A 375 -9.00 9.18 -26.68
N ARG A 376 -8.55 7.97 -27.04
CA ARG A 376 -9.30 6.73 -26.80
C ARG A 376 -9.45 6.43 -25.30
N ILE A 377 -8.41 6.63 -24.50
CA ILE A 377 -8.46 6.51 -23.04
C ILE A 377 -9.43 7.55 -22.44
N ALA A 378 -9.38 8.80 -22.91
CA ALA A 378 -10.26 9.87 -22.44
C ALA A 378 -11.73 9.57 -22.77
N ALA A 379 -12.02 9.04 -23.97
CA ALA A 379 -13.37 8.65 -24.39
C ALA A 379 -13.95 7.54 -23.50
N ALA A 380 -13.17 6.47 -23.23
CA ALA A 380 -13.57 5.39 -22.33
C ALA A 380 -13.87 5.91 -20.91
N GLY A 381 -13.04 6.82 -20.38
CA GLY A 381 -13.29 7.45 -19.10
C GLY A 381 -14.54 8.34 -19.09
N HIS A 382 -14.80 9.06 -20.17
CA HIS A 382 -15.99 9.88 -20.30
C HIS A 382 -17.29 9.03 -20.26
N GLU A 383 -17.34 7.96 -21.02
CA GLU A 383 -18.47 7.03 -21.05
C GLU A 383 -18.67 6.32 -19.70
N ALA A 384 -17.60 6.05 -18.96
CA ALA A 384 -17.67 5.42 -17.65
C ALA A 384 -18.34 6.27 -16.57
N ARG A 385 -18.35 7.61 -16.68
CA ARG A 385 -18.81 8.54 -15.63
C ARG A 385 -20.24 8.21 -15.13
N GLY A 386 -21.15 7.95 -16.03
CA GLY A 386 -22.57 7.71 -15.69
C GLY A 386 -22.83 6.38 -14.97
N ARG A 387 -21.95 5.40 -15.11
CA ARG A 387 -22.11 4.04 -14.54
C ARG A 387 -21.19 3.78 -13.35
N TRP A 388 -20.22 4.66 -13.09
CA TRP A 388 -19.14 4.41 -12.13
C TRP A 388 -19.62 4.26 -10.69
N ALA A 389 -20.63 5.06 -10.28
CA ALA A 389 -21.22 4.92 -8.95
C ALA A 389 -21.87 3.54 -8.78
N ALA A 390 -22.67 3.10 -9.75
CA ALA A 390 -23.28 1.77 -9.71
C ALA A 390 -22.25 0.65 -9.68
N TRP A 391 -21.16 0.77 -10.45
CA TRP A 391 -20.01 -0.14 -10.42
C TRP A 391 -19.42 -0.28 -9.02
N LEU A 392 -19.11 0.86 -8.36
CA LEU A 392 -18.51 0.86 -7.02
C LEU A 392 -19.43 0.28 -5.94
N TYR A 393 -20.77 0.49 -6.07
CA TYR A 393 -21.73 -0.09 -5.11
C TYR A 393 -22.10 -1.54 -5.42
N ALA A 394 -21.91 -2.02 -6.64
CA ALA A 394 -22.19 -3.42 -6.99
C ALA A 394 -21.22 -4.40 -6.29
N ASP A 395 -19.99 -3.99 -6.00
CA ASP A 395 -19.08 -4.81 -5.18
C ASP A 395 -19.43 -4.67 -3.69
N MET A 396 -20.20 -5.64 -3.21
CA MET A 396 -20.61 -5.75 -1.81
C MET A 396 -19.63 -6.55 -0.95
N SER A 397 -18.51 -7.00 -1.50
CA SER A 397 -17.45 -7.61 -0.71
C SER A 397 -16.83 -6.60 0.27
N ARG A 398 -16.31 -7.08 1.40
CA ARG A 398 -15.68 -6.26 2.47
C ARG A 398 -16.63 -5.28 3.19
N VAL A 399 -17.92 -5.44 3.04
CA VAL A 399 -18.92 -4.67 3.81
C VAL A 399 -19.11 -5.29 5.20
N ALA A 400 -19.36 -6.61 5.24
CA ALA A 400 -19.66 -7.35 6.46
C ALA A 400 -19.04 -8.76 6.37
N GLY A 401 -18.59 -9.33 7.48
CA GLY A 401 -17.86 -10.60 7.49
C GLY A 401 -18.64 -11.78 6.91
N LEU A 402 -19.88 -11.96 7.37
CA LEU A 402 -20.76 -13.01 6.87
C LEU A 402 -21.11 -12.81 5.38
N LEU A 403 -21.29 -11.56 4.95
CA LEU A 403 -21.54 -11.25 3.55
C LEU A 403 -20.32 -11.57 2.67
N ASP A 404 -19.10 -11.33 3.17
CA ASP A 404 -17.87 -11.71 2.48
C ASP A 404 -17.80 -13.21 2.24
N HIS A 405 -18.19 -14.03 3.23
CA HIS A 405 -18.30 -15.47 3.07
C HIS A 405 -19.31 -15.85 2.00
N ALA A 406 -20.50 -15.24 2.02
CA ALA A 406 -21.55 -15.54 1.03
C ALA A 406 -21.13 -15.17 -0.40
N VAL A 407 -20.66 -13.95 -0.59
CA VAL A 407 -20.16 -13.45 -1.88
C VAL A 407 -18.98 -14.29 -2.38
N GLY A 408 -18.04 -14.60 -1.48
CA GLY A 408 -16.87 -15.42 -1.79
C GLY A 408 -17.24 -16.84 -2.22
N LEU A 409 -18.19 -17.51 -1.55
CA LEU A 409 -18.68 -18.84 -1.91
C LEU A 409 -19.41 -18.84 -3.26
N VAL A 410 -20.27 -17.85 -3.52
CA VAL A 410 -20.98 -17.71 -4.80
C VAL A 410 -19.98 -17.52 -5.94
N ARG A 411 -19.05 -16.56 -5.82
CA ARG A 411 -18.02 -16.30 -6.83
C ARG A 411 -17.10 -17.52 -7.04
N TYR A 412 -16.67 -18.18 -5.96
CA TYR A 412 -15.84 -19.36 -6.05
C TYR A 412 -16.55 -20.48 -6.83
N ALA A 413 -17.81 -20.74 -6.51
CA ALA A 413 -18.59 -21.79 -7.17
C ALA A 413 -18.84 -21.50 -8.67
N GLU A 414 -19.07 -20.25 -9.03
CA GLU A 414 -19.30 -19.83 -10.41
C GLU A 414 -18.00 -19.84 -11.22
N GLU A 415 -16.90 -19.34 -10.66
CA GLU A 415 -15.62 -19.26 -11.37
C GLU A 415 -14.98 -20.65 -11.55
N THR A 416 -15.04 -21.53 -10.53
CA THR A 416 -14.47 -22.88 -10.65
C THR A 416 -15.26 -23.78 -11.60
N ALA A 417 -16.47 -23.41 -11.98
CA ALA A 417 -17.24 -24.10 -13.04
C ALA A 417 -16.78 -23.74 -14.46
N LYS A 418 -15.92 -22.73 -14.62
CA LYS A 418 -15.35 -22.29 -15.90
C LYS A 418 -13.98 -22.93 -16.15
N PRO A 419 -13.55 -23.04 -17.43
CA PRO A 419 -12.13 -23.31 -17.74
C PRO A 419 -11.22 -22.26 -17.10
N ASN A 420 -9.98 -22.63 -16.75
CA ASN A 420 -9.05 -21.79 -16.00
C ASN A 420 -8.80 -20.42 -16.66
N GLU A 421 -8.65 -20.40 -17.97
CA GLU A 421 -8.41 -19.21 -18.80
C GLU A 421 -9.61 -18.25 -18.84
N ALA A 422 -10.82 -18.74 -18.60
CA ALA A 422 -12.07 -17.95 -18.57
C ALA A 422 -12.43 -17.46 -17.16
N ARG A 423 -11.65 -17.83 -16.14
CA ARG A 423 -11.87 -17.38 -14.76
C ARG A 423 -11.34 -15.96 -14.54
N TRP A 424 -11.95 -15.28 -13.62
CA TRP A 424 -11.34 -14.06 -13.09
C TRP A 424 -9.95 -14.35 -12.51
N PRO A 425 -8.97 -13.45 -12.66
CA PRO A 425 -7.58 -13.70 -12.24
C PRO A 425 -7.44 -14.23 -10.82
N GLU A 426 -8.24 -13.72 -9.88
CA GLU A 426 -8.22 -14.13 -8.47
C GLU A 426 -8.80 -15.52 -8.20
N TYR A 427 -9.45 -16.16 -9.19
CA TYR A 427 -9.99 -17.52 -9.13
C TYR A 427 -9.28 -18.52 -10.07
N ARG A 428 -8.15 -18.14 -10.64
CA ARG A 428 -7.30 -19.06 -11.39
C ARG A 428 -6.74 -20.16 -10.48
N GLU A 429 -6.38 -21.30 -11.06
CA GLU A 429 -6.02 -22.53 -10.35
C GLU A 429 -4.98 -22.30 -9.24
N GLN A 430 -3.94 -21.51 -9.51
CA GLN A 430 -2.88 -21.21 -8.54
C GLN A 430 -3.36 -20.41 -7.31
N ASN A 431 -4.48 -19.68 -7.42
CA ASN A 431 -5.03 -18.86 -6.34
C ASN A 431 -6.09 -19.61 -5.50
N LEU A 432 -6.62 -20.74 -5.99
CA LEU A 432 -7.70 -21.48 -5.32
C LEU A 432 -7.32 -21.96 -3.92
N PRO A 433 -6.11 -22.50 -3.66
CA PRO A 433 -5.73 -22.91 -2.30
C PRO A 433 -5.86 -21.78 -1.27
N SER A 434 -5.36 -20.58 -1.60
CA SER A 434 -5.46 -19.39 -0.72
C SER A 434 -6.91 -18.95 -0.52
N ARG A 435 -7.73 -18.98 -1.60
CA ARG A 435 -9.17 -18.68 -1.51
C ARG A 435 -9.91 -19.65 -0.60
N ARG A 436 -9.64 -20.97 -0.72
CA ARG A 436 -10.25 -21.98 0.15
C ARG A 436 -9.89 -21.76 1.61
N ARG A 437 -8.60 -21.49 1.92
CA ARG A 437 -8.17 -21.17 3.30
C ARG A 437 -8.90 -19.96 3.85
N ALA A 438 -9.01 -18.89 3.09
CA ALA A 438 -9.72 -17.69 3.50
C ALA A 438 -11.22 -17.94 3.78
N LEU A 439 -11.91 -18.67 2.90
CA LEU A 439 -13.33 -19.00 3.05
C LEU A 439 -13.61 -19.94 4.23
N LEU A 440 -12.64 -20.76 4.63
CA LEU A 440 -12.77 -21.73 5.74
C LEU A 440 -12.13 -21.24 7.02
N SER A 441 -11.61 -20.02 7.05
CA SER A 441 -11.00 -19.43 8.25
C SER A 441 -11.99 -19.36 9.39
N PRO A 442 -11.62 -19.76 10.63
CA PRO A 442 -12.48 -19.70 11.81
C PRO A 442 -12.51 -18.31 12.45
N ALA A 443 -12.28 -17.25 11.68
CA ALA A 443 -12.31 -15.88 12.21
C ALA A 443 -13.68 -15.56 12.82
N PRO A 444 -13.73 -14.77 13.90
CA PRO A 444 -15.00 -14.41 14.54
C PRO A 444 -15.87 -13.57 13.59
N ASP A 445 -17.15 -13.91 13.53
CA ASP A 445 -18.19 -13.19 12.82
C ASP A 445 -19.15 -12.55 13.84
N TYR A 446 -19.41 -11.25 13.70
CA TYR A 446 -20.24 -10.49 14.62
C TYR A 446 -21.57 -10.11 13.94
N ARG A 447 -22.64 -10.91 14.17
CA ARG A 447 -23.96 -10.72 13.52
C ARG A 447 -24.56 -9.33 13.74
N GLY A 448 -24.41 -8.76 14.95
CA GLY A 448 -24.89 -7.41 15.26
C GLY A 448 -24.21 -6.35 14.39
N LEU A 449 -22.88 -6.39 14.36
CA LEU A 449 -22.07 -5.50 13.53
C LEU A 449 -22.36 -5.67 12.03
N ASP A 450 -22.43 -6.91 11.57
CA ASP A 450 -22.69 -7.20 10.15
C ASP A 450 -24.09 -6.74 9.71
N THR A 451 -25.11 -6.86 10.57
CA THR A 451 -26.45 -6.33 10.32
C THR A 451 -26.43 -4.80 10.20
N HIS A 452 -25.71 -4.14 11.11
CA HIS A 452 -25.59 -2.68 11.14
C HIS A 452 -24.87 -2.15 9.87
N LEU A 453 -23.76 -2.75 9.52
CA LEU A 453 -22.99 -2.36 8.33
C LEU A 453 -23.71 -2.61 7.02
N LEU A 454 -24.41 -3.75 6.88
CA LEU A 454 -25.23 -4.02 5.69
C LEU A 454 -26.39 -3.04 5.57
N THR A 455 -27.03 -2.70 6.69
CA THR A 455 -28.10 -1.67 6.73
C THR A 455 -27.59 -0.34 6.24
N ALA A 456 -26.47 0.14 6.77
CA ALA A 456 -25.85 1.41 6.40
C ALA A 456 -25.48 1.43 4.90
N MET A 457 -24.84 0.38 4.41
CA MET A 457 -24.45 0.25 3.01
C MET A 457 -25.65 0.26 2.06
N LEU A 458 -26.71 -0.49 2.35
CA LEU A 458 -27.92 -0.52 1.50
C LEU A 458 -28.65 0.82 1.53
N THR A 459 -28.66 1.51 2.66
CA THR A 459 -29.25 2.85 2.82
C THR A 459 -28.48 3.89 2.00
N ASP A 460 -27.16 3.90 2.10
CA ASP A 460 -26.30 4.83 1.34
C ASP A 460 -26.38 4.54 -0.17
N MET A 461 -26.34 3.27 -0.58
CA MET A 461 -26.53 2.87 -1.97
C MET A 461 -27.84 3.42 -2.55
N ARG A 462 -28.95 3.30 -1.82
CA ARG A 462 -30.25 3.84 -2.24
C ARG A 462 -30.24 5.37 -2.33
N ALA A 463 -29.57 6.03 -1.39
CA ALA A 463 -29.47 7.50 -1.39
C ALA A 463 -28.64 8.04 -2.57
N VAL A 464 -27.58 7.33 -2.96
CA VAL A 464 -26.66 7.74 -4.04
C VAL A 464 -27.20 7.41 -5.42
N LEU A 465 -27.72 6.19 -5.59
CA LEU A 465 -28.14 5.70 -6.91
C LEU A 465 -29.61 6.00 -7.23
N GLY A 466 -30.41 6.31 -6.23
CA GLY A 466 -31.87 6.46 -6.35
C GLY A 466 -32.60 5.13 -6.21
N ALA A 467 -33.86 5.20 -5.76
CA ALA A 467 -34.70 4.02 -5.51
C ALA A 467 -34.98 3.16 -6.77
N ASP A 468 -35.02 3.80 -7.92
CA ASP A 468 -35.36 3.15 -9.21
C ASP A 468 -34.14 2.55 -9.92
N ALA A 469 -32.94 2.77 -9.42
CA ALA A 469 -31.71 2.18 -10.00
C ALA A 469 -31.80 0.64 -10.03
N PRO A 470 -31.38 -0.02 -11.13
CA PRO A 470 -31.47 -1.49 -11.24
C PRO A 470 -30.81 -2.23 -10.08
N LEU A 471 -29.64 -1.78 -9.65
CA LEU A 471 -28.92 -2.36 -8.51
C LEU A 471 -29.72 -2.24 -7.20
N VAL A 472 -30.33 -1.07 -6.93
CA VAL A 472 -31.13 -0.82 -5.73
C VAL A 472 -32.40 -1.67 -5.74
N ARG A 473 -33.15 -1.69 -6.86
CA ARG A 473 -34.34 -2.53 -7.00
C ARG A 473 -34.02 -4.01 -6.82
N THR A 474 -32.93 -4.49 -7.40
CA THR A 474 -32.52 -5.89 -7.28
C THR A 474 -32.07 -6.21 -5.85
N ALA A 475 -31.23 -5.37 -5.23
CA ALA A 475 -30.74 -5.61 -3.89
C ALA A 475 -31.87 -5.58 -2.85
N LEU A 476 -32.70 -4.54 -2.86
CA LEU A 476 -33.77 -4.35 -1.86
C LEU A 476 -35.03 -5.18 -2.15
N ALA A 477 -35.35 -5.43 -3.41
CA ALA A 477 -36.58 -6.11 -3.82
C ALA A 477 -37.85 -5.53 -3.14
N GLY A 478 -37.92 -4.18 -3.04
CA GLY A 478 -39.04 -3.45 -2.41
C GLY A 478 -39.01 -3.43 -0.88
N ARG A 479 -37.99 -4.01 -0.24
CA ARG A 479 -37.88 -4.08 1.24
C ARG A 479 -37.12 -2.89 1.82
N ASP A 480 -37.38 -2.63 3.08
CA ASP A 480 -36.58 -1.70 3.88
C ASP A 480 -35.16 -2.24 4.08
N PRO A 481 -34.10 -1.40 3.98
CA PRO A 481 -32.72 -1.82 4.17
C PRO A 481 -32.44 -2.54 5.50
N ALA A 482 -32.98 -2.02 6.62
CA ALA A 482 -32.75 -2.60 7.94
C ALA A 482 -33.52 -3.92 8.12
N ALA A 483 -34.75 -4.00 7.60
CA ALA A 483 -35.51 -5.24 7.63
C ALA A 483 -34.83 -6.34 6.81
N LEU A 484 -34.32 -6.02 5.61
CA LEU A 484 -33.59 -6.95 4.77
C LEU A 484 -32.30 -7.42 5.45
N ALA A 485 -31.51 -6.49 5.99
CA ALA A 485 -30.24 -6.84 6.66
C ALA A 485 -30.48 -7.79 7.86
N ARG A 486 -31.46 -7.50 8.71
CA ARG A 486 -31.87 -8.40 9.83
C ARG A 486 -32.28 -9.78 9.35
N GLU A 487 -33.05 -9.87 8.28
CA GLU A 487 -33.49 -11.16 7.71
C GLU A 487 -32.30 -11.98 7.19
N VAL A 488 -31.44 -11.39 6.35
CA VAL A 488 -30.40 -12.17 5.68
C VAL A 488 -29.23 -12.51 6.61
N ILE A 489 -28.86 -11.61 7.53
CA ILE A 489 -27.81 -11.89 8.53
C ILE A 489 -28.33 -12.75 9.67
N GLY A 490 -29.57 -12.52 10.13
CA GLY A 490 -30.17 -13.32 11.20
C GLY A 490 -30.46 -14.77 10.79
N GLY A 491 -30.81 -14.98 9.53
CA GLY A 491 -31.18 -16.31 9.01
C GLY A 491 -30.02 -17.14 8.45
N THR A 492 -28.83 -16.58 8.27
CA THR A 492 -27.66 -17.33 7.72
C THR A 492 -27.00 -18.25 8.75
N ARG A 493 -26.39 -19.30 8.27
CA ARG A 493 -25.53 -20.21 9.05
C ARG A 493 -24.08 -20.21 8.58
N LEU A 494 -23.66 -19.16 7.88
CA LEU A 494 -22.30 -19.06 7.33
C LEU A 494 -21.24 -18.70 8.37
N ASP A 495 -21.60 -18.41 9.60
CA ASP A 495 -20.70 -18.34 10.74
C ASP A 495 -20.06 -19.71 11.06
N ASP A 496 -20.73 -20.83 10.72
CA ASP A 496 -20.19 -22.19 10.86
C ASP A 496 -19.26 -22.55 9.69
N PRO A 497 -17.94 -22.75 9.92
CA PRO A 497 -17.01 -23.21 8.89
C PRO A 497 -17.40 -24.56 8.24
N ALA A 498 -18.13 -25.43 8.96
CA ALA A 498 -18.59 -26.70 8.40
C ALA A 498 -19.67 -26.48 7.33
N VAL A 499 -20.58 -25.52 7.53
CA VAL A 499 -21.57 -25.11 6.52
C VAL A 499 -20.87 -24.53 5.30
N ARG A 500 -19.88 -23.64 5.49
CA ARG A 500 -19.08 -23.08 4.40
C ARG A 500 -18.34 -24.18 3.62
N ARG A 501 -17.75 -25.15 4.31
CA ARG A 501 -17.05 -26.30 3.69
C ARG A 501 -17.99 -27.13 2.82
N LYS A 502 -19.19 -27.45 3.33
CA LYS A 502 -20.20 -28.21 2.59
C LYS A 502 -20.62 -27.49 1.30
N LEU A 503 -20.80 -26.17 1.33
CA LEU A 503 -21.13 -25.39 0.14
C LEU A 503 -19.95 -25.33 -0.84
N LEU A 504 -18.74 -25.15 -0.33
CA LEU A 504 -17.52 -25.10 -1.14
C LEU A 504 -17.25 -26.43 -1.87
N GLU A 505 -17.35 -27.56 -1.17
CA GLU A 505 -17.12 -28.89 -1.73
C GLU A 505 -18.24 -29.33 -2.66
N GLY A 506 -19.48 -28.94 -2.36
CA GLY A 506 -20.63 -29.20 -3.22
C GLY A 506 -20.68 -28.34 -4.48
N GLY A 507 -19.82 -27.31 -4.56
CA GLY A 507 -19.61 -26.46 -5.73
C GLY A 507 -20.88 -25.74 -6.18
N ARG A 508 -20.96 -25.45 -7.49
CA ARG A 508 -22.03 -24.65 -8.10
C ARG A 508 -23.43 -25.21 -7.76
N ARG A 509 -23.62 -26.52 -7.83
CA ARG A 509 -24.94 -27.15 -7.55
C ARG A 509 -25.39 -26.92 -6.10
N ALA A 510 -24.49 -26.99 -5.12
CA ALA A 510 -24.80 -26.79 -3.72
C ALA A 510 -25.16 -25.32 -3.44
N VAL A 511 -24.41 -24.39 -4.02
CA VAL A 511 -24.68 -22.93 -3.90
C VAL A 511 -26.00 -22.56 -4.56
N GLU A 512 -26.31 -23.08 -5.75
CA GLU A 512 -27.58 -22.82 -6.46
C GLU A 512 -28.81 -23.37 -5.70
N ARG A 513 -28.69 -24.53 -5.05
CA ARG A 513 -29.77 -25.15 -4.27
C ARG A 513 -29.89 -24.62 -2.84
N SER A 514 -28.90 -23.83 -2.40
CA SER A 514 -28.92 -23.28 -1.04
C SER A 514 -30.11 -22.37 -0.83
N ARG A 515 -30.79 -22.56 0.32
CA ARG A 515 -31.87 -21.71 0.81
C ARG A 515 -31.40 -20.77 1.94
N ASP A 516 -30.11 -20.75 2.24
CA ASP A 516 -29.53 -19.80 3.18
C ASP A 516 -29.81 -18.38 2.70
N PRO A 517 -30.47 -17.51 3.50
CA PRO A 517 -30.93 -16.20 3.04
C PRO A 517 -29.80 -15.30 2.51
N LEU A 518 -28.61 -15.41 3.11
CA LEU A 518 -27.46 -14.59 2.70
C LEU A 518 -26.83 -15.11 1.40
N ILE A 519 -26.80 -16.43 1.17
CA ILE A 519 -26.41 -17.01 -0.13
C ILE A 519 -27.41 -16.61 -1.23
N VAL A 520 -28.73 -16.64 -0.93
CA VAL A 520 -29.76 -16.19 -1.87
C VAL A 520 -29.59 -14.71 -2.22
N PHE A 521 -29.33 -13.87 -1.22
CA PHE A 521 -29.03 -12.45 -1.42
C PHE A 521 -27.75 -12.27 -2.27
N ALA A 522 -26.65 -12.91 -1.91
CA ALA A 522 -25.38 -12.82 -2.63
C ALA A 522 -25.47 -13.27 -4.09
N ARG A 523 -26.23 -14.32 -4.38
CA ARG A 523 -26.51 -14.77 -5.78
C ARG A 523 -27.29 -13.70 -6.56
N ARG A 524 -28.31 -13.10 -5.93
CA ARG A 524 -29.16 -12.09 -6.57
C ARG A 524 -28.38 -10.84 -6.95
N VAL A 525 -27.54 -10.30 -6.05
CA VAL A 525 -26.72 -9.13 -6.33
C VAL A 525 -25.48 -9.48 -7.17
N GLY A 526 -24.99 -10.71 -7.06
CA GLY A 526 -23.82 -11.21 -7.78
C GLY A 526 -23.97 -11.19 -9.30
N ALA A 527 -25.18 -11.44 -9.80
CA ALA A 527 -25.46 -11.37 -11.25
C ALA A 527 -25.23 -9.96 -11.81
N LEU A 528 -25.72 -8.91 -11.12
CA LEU A 528 -25.46 -7.52 -11.50
C LEU A 528 -24.00 -7.11 -11.33
N TYR A 529 -23.35 -7.57 -10.27
CA TYR A 529 -21.93 -7.32 -10.12
C TYR A 529 -21.12 -7.90 -11.29
N ARG A 530 -21.46 -9.09 -11.76
CA ARG A 530 -20.82 -9.71 -12.93
C ARG A 530 -21.03 -8.87 -14.19
N GLU A 531 -22.25 -8.46 -14.45
CA GLU A 531 -22.57 -7.58 -15.60
C GLU A 531 -21.76 -6.27 -15.56
N MET A 532 -21.72 -5.63 -14.39
CA MET A 532 -20.97 -4.39 -14.20
C MET A 532 -19.48 -4.59 -14.32
N ARG A 533 -18.95 -5.71 -13.83
CA ARG A 533 -17.53 -6.06 -13.95
C ARG A 533 -17.18 -6.38 -15.41
N ASP A 534 -17.99 -7.15 -16.11
CA ASP A 534 -17.77 -7.46 -17.53
C ASP A 534 -17.77 -6.17 -18.37
N TRP A 535 -18.67 -5.24 -18.07
CA TRP A 535 -18.66 -3.91 -18.69
C TRP A 535 -17.37 -3.15 -18.39
N GLU A 536 -16.98 -3.03 -17.14
CA GLU A 536 -15.78 -2.28 -16.76
C GLU A 536 -14.51 -2.90 -17.37
N GLU A 537 -14.39 -4.23 -17.33
CA GLU A 537 -13.25 -4.95 -17.88
C GLU A 537 -13.14 -4.81 -19.40
N HIS A 538 -14.28 -4.88 -20.14
CA HIS A 538 -14.27 -4.88 -21.58
C HIS A 538 -14.32 -3.48 -22.22
N GLU A 539 -15.06 -2.56 -21.65
CA GLU A 539 -15.28 -1.23 -22.25
C GLU A 539 -14.33 -0.16 -21.69
N VAL A 540 -13.80 -0.36 -20.48
CA VAL A 540 -12.90 0.61 -19.85
C VAL A 540 -11.49 0.05 -19.75
N GLN A 541 -11.29 -1.02 -18.98
CA GLN A 541 -9.95 -1.53 -18.67
C GLN A 541 -9.24 -2.10 -19.89
N ALA A 542 -9.96 -2.78 -20.80
CA ALA A 542 -9.39 -3.29 -22.04
C ALA A 542 -8.80 -2.17 -22.91
N VAL A 543 -9.51 -1.04 -23.03
CA VAL A 543 -9.03 0.15 -23.76
C VAL A 543 -7.81 0.75 -23.04
N VAL A 544 -7.93 0.96 -21.73
CA VAL A 544 -6.85 1.56 -20.92
C VAL A 544 -5.55 0.74 -21.02
N THR A 545 -5.63 -0.58 -20.92
CA THR A 545 -4.44 -1.45 -21.01
C THR A 545 -3.87 -1.49 -22.43
N LEU A 546 -4.71 -1.59 -23.45
CA LEU A 546 -4.25 -1.62 -24.83
C LEU A 546 -3.54 -0.31 -25.21
N GLU A 547 -4.18 0.82 -24.94
CA GLU A 547 -3.65 2.13 -25.31
C GLU A 547 -2.49 2.55 -24.39
N GLY A 548 -2.55 2.20 -23.11
CA GLY A 548 -1.43 2.37 -22.18
C GLY A 548 -0.18 1.63 -22.64
N GLY A 549 -0.35 0.40 -23.12
CA GLY A 549 0.73 -0.39 -23.71
C GLY A 549 1.34 0.28 -24.96
N ARG A 550 0.51 0.91 -25.81
CA ARG A 550 1.00 1.69 -26.97
C ARG A 550 1.81 2.91 -26.51
N ILE A 551 1.31 3.65 -25.53
CA ILE A 551 2.03 4.80 -24.94
C ILE A 551 3.39 4.35 -24.37
N ALA A 552 3.42 3.23 -23.65
CA ALA A 552 4.65 2.69 -23.08
C ALA A 552 5.67 2.32 -24.18
N ARG A 553 5.26 1.63 -25.24
CA ARG A 553 6.16 1.27 -26.36
C ARG A 553 6.68 2.48 -27.10
N SER A 554 5.83 3.47 -27.38
CA SER A 554 6.28 4.75 -27.97
C SER A 554 7.30 5.43 -27.06
N ARG A 555 7.09 5.42 -25.73
CA ARG A 555 8.06 5.97 -24.78
C ARG A 555 9.40 5.21 -24.82
N PHE A 556 9.35 3.85 -24.84
CA PHE A 556 10.58 3.04 -24.95
C PHE A 556 11.35 3.29 -26.26
N ALA A 557 10.64 3.47 -27.36
CA ALA A 557 11.27 3.80 -28.65
C ALA A 557 11.91 5.19 -28.64
N LEU A 558 11.37 6.15 -27.87
CA LEU A 558 11.87 7.52 -27.78
C LEU A 558 12.98 7.71 -26.73
N ASP A 559 12.86 7.06 -25.57
CA ASP A 559 13.67 7.34 -24.37
C ASP A 559 14.47 6.12 -23.89
N GLY A 560 14.30 4.96 -24.55
CA GLY A 560 14.84 3.70 -24.02
C GLY A 560 14.10 3.26 -22.73
N ARG A 561 14.71 2.32 -22.00
CA ARG A 561 14.16 1.78 -20.73
C ARG A 561 14.71 2.53 -19.50
N SER A 562 14.84 3.85 -19.58
CA SER A 562 15.37 4.70 -18.50
C SER A 562 14.34 5.02 -17.42
N ASN A 563 13.09 4.57 -17.57
CA ASN A 563 12.00 4.84 -16.66
C ASN A 563 11.60 3.58 -15.87
N TYR A 564 11.14 3.77 -14.65
CA TYR A 564 10.54 2.72 -13.82
C TYR A 564 9.03 2.60 -14.08
N PRO A 565 8.40 1.42 -13.88
CA PRO A 565 6.95 1.26 -14.01
C PRO A 565 6.22 1.77 -12.76
N ASP A 566 4.92 2.05 -12.90
CA ASP A 566 4.06 2.24 -11.73
C ASP A 566 4.19 1.08 -10.74
N ALA A 567 4.02 1.33 -9.45
CA ALA A 567 3.93 0.30 -8.43
C ALA A 567 2.69 -0.58 -8.67
N THR A 568 2.81 -1.89 -8.43
CA THR A 568 1.79 -2.90 -8.75
C THR A 568 1.64 -3.98 -7.67
N GLY A 569 2.06 -3.69 -6.43
CA GLY A 569 2.08 -4.65 -5.33
C GLY A 569 3.15 -5.73 -5.46
N THR A 570 4.16 -5.49 -6.28
CA THR A 570 5.30 -6.39 -6.51
C THR A 570 6.58 -5.85 -5.90
N LEU A 571 7.56 -6.74 -5.68
CA LEU A 571 8.83 -6.35 -5.07
C LEU A 571 9.54 -5.27 -5.90
N ARG A 572 9.93 -4.19 -5.23
CA ARG A 572 10.63 -3.04 -5.79
C ARG A 572 11.83 -2.65 -4.95
N LEU A 573 12.77 -2.01 -5.62
CA LEU A 573 13.90 -1.30 -5.04
C LEU A 573 13.66 0.20 -5.15
N SER A 574 13.71 0.91 -4.03
CA SER A 574 13.86 2.37 -3.98
C SER A 574 15.15 2.71 -3.25
N TYR A 575 15.69 3.90 -3.47
CA TYR A 575 16.88 4.36 -2.79
C TYR A 575 16.74 5.84 -2.42
N GLY A 576 17.59 6.32 -1.51
CA GLY A 576 17.56 7.70 -1.07
C GLY A 576 18.58 7.95 0.01
N ARG A 577 18.52 9.14 0.62
CA ARG A 577 19.38 9.56 1.72
C ARG A 577 18.59 9.72 3.00
N VAL A 578 19.22 9.38 4.10
CA VAL A 578 18.73 9.78 5.42
C VAL A 578 18.87 11.29 5.56
N ALA A 579 17.76 12.02 5.62
CA ALA A 579 17.79 13.49 5.65
C ALA A 579 16.51 14.08 6.25
N GLY A 580 16.68 15.03 7.17
CA GLY A 580 15.62 15.95 7.58
C GLY A 580 15.18 16.84 6.43
N TYR A 581 14.19 17.73 6.65
CA TYR A 581 13.63 18.59 5.62
C TYR A 581 13.26 19.98 6.13
N PRO A 582 13.21 20.99 5.25
CA PRO A 582 12.79 22.34 5.62
C PRO A 582 11.26 22.41 5.82
N GLN A 583 10.81 23.03 6.90
CA GLN A 583 9.38 23.26 7.14
C GLN A 583 9.17 24.57 7.95
N LEU A 584 8.29 25.43 7.48
CA LEU A 584 7.90 26.69 8.16
C LEU A 584 9.10 27.55 8.64
N GLY A 585 10.12 27.67 7.79
CA GLY A 585 11.32 28.45 8.11
C GLY A 585 12.31 27.79 9.09
N SER A 586 12.04 26.55 9.50
CA SER A 586 12.88 25.71 10.36
C SER A 586 13.31 24.44 9.63
N ARG A 587 14.07 23.59 10.29
CA ARG A 587 14.42 22.26 9.80
C ARG A 587 13.85 21.19 10.72
N VAL A 588 13.07 20.29 10.15
CA VAL A 588 12.66 19.06 10.84
C VAL A 588 13.87 18.12 10.89
N PRO A 589 14.24 17.59 12.08
CA PRO A 589 15.39 16.70 12.22
C PRO A 589 15.20 15.38 11.44
N TRP A 590 16.29 14.70 11.14
CA TRP A 590 16.23 13.43 10.43
C TRP A 590 15.75 12.26 11.31
N ALA A 591 15.87 12.38 12.66
CA ALA A 591 15.48 11.34 13.60
C ALA A 591 14.82 11.90 14.86
N THR A 592 14.00 11.09 15.48
CA THR A 592 13.47 11.20 16.84
C THR A 592 14.19 10.26 17.79
N ASN A 593 13.98 10.38 19.08
CA ASN A 593 14.56 9.54 20.11
C ASN A 593 13.60 9.33 21.29
N PHE A 594 13.94 8.50 22.26
CA PHE A 594 13.08 8.27 23.43
C PHE A 594 12.88 9.55 24.25
N TYR A 595 13.86 10.46 24.33
CA TYR A 595 13.67 11.75 25.02
C TYR A 595 12.48 12.53 24.40
N SER A 596 12.44 12.59 23.07
CA SER A 596 11.35 13.31 22.38
C SER A 596 10.01 12.57 22.46
N LEU A 597 9.98 11.23 22.60
CA LEU A 597 8.76 10.45 22.87
C LEU A 597 8.14 10.88 24.20
N TYR A 598 8.91 10.87 25.29
CA TYR A 598 8.41 11.28 26.60
C TYR A 598 8.03 12.77 26.64
N GLY A 599 8.85 13.63 26.00
CA GLY A 599 8.54 15.05 25.88
C GLY A 599 7.23 15.32 25.15
N ARG A 600 6.92 14.53 24.11
CA ARG A 600 5.65 14.65 23.38
C ARG A 600 4.46 14.18 24.23
N SER A 601 4.60 13.06 24.92
CA SER A 601 3.57 12.61 25.88
C SER A 601 3.26 13.68 26.94
N GLU A 602 4.29 14.22 27.57
CA GLU A 602 4.14 15.28 28.60
C GLU A 602 3.53 16.57 28.02
N ALA A 603 3.91 16.97 26.81
CA ALA A 603 3.38 18.17 26.15
C ALA A 603 1.86 18.10 25.88
N PHE A 604 1.31 16.89 25.74
CA PHE A 604 -0.12 16.63 25.58
C PHE A 604 -0.79 16.11 26.87
N GLY A 605 -0.12 16.29 28.02
CA GLY A 605 -0.66 15.91 29.34
C GLY A 605 -0.84 14.42 29.57
N ALA A 606 -0.08 13.59 28.81
CA ALA A 606 -0.17 12.12 28.85
C ALA A 606 -1.61 11.60 28.70
N GLN A 607 -2.42 12.26 27.87
CA GLN A 607 -3.80 11.84 27.57
C GLN A 607 -3.87 11.15 26.21
N PRO A 608 -4.79 10.20 26.02
CA PRO A 608 -4.98 9.58 24.70
C PRO A 608 -5.14 10.61 23.58
N PRO A 609 -4.50 10.42 22.44
CA PRO A 609 -3.66 9.28 22.04
C PRO A 609 -2.16 9.42 22.35
N TYR A 610 -1.77 10.30 23.27
CA TYR A 610 -0.37 10.58 23.66
C TYR A 610 0.00 10.02 25.04
N ASP A 611 -0.83 9.19 25.63
CA ASP A 611 -0.51 8.40 26.81
C ASP A 611 0.50 7.28 26.44
N LEU A 612 1.40 6.98 27.38
CA LEU A 612 2.36 5.90 27.21
C LEU A 612 1.84 4.61 27.84
N PRO A 613 1.99 3.46 27.21
CA PRO A 613 1.67 2.19 27.85
C PRO A 613 2.60 1.92 29.03
N ALA A 614 2.10 1.15 30.01
CA ALA A 614 2.80 0.91 31.26
C ALA A 614 4.26 0.44 31.09
N PRO A 615 4.59 -0.52 30.16
CA PRO A 615 5.97 -0.95 29.98
C PRO A 615 6.93 0.19 29.63
N LEU A 616 6.51 1.10 28.72
CA LEU A 616 7.30 2.26 28.33
C LEU A 616 7.40 3.29 29.47
N SER A 617 6.30 3.56 30.17
CA SER A 617 6.29 4.51 31.29
C SER A 617 7.22 4.08 32.40
N GLU A 618 7.21 2.80 32.78
CA GLU A 618 8.02 2.21 33.84
C GLU A 618 9.51 2.05 33.47
N ALA A 619 9.83 1.99 32.18
CA ALA A 619 11.19 1.84 31.70
C ALA A 619 11.99 3.14 31.61
N ARG A 620 11.35 4.33 31.75
CA ARG A 620 11.94 5.64 31.48
C ARG A 620 13.35 5.84 32.06
N ASP A 621 13.53 5.52 33.33
CA ASP A 621 14.81 5.75 34.05
C ASP A 621 15.91 4.73 33.70
N ARG A 622 15.54 3.66 33.00
CA ARG A 622 16.45 2.60 32.55
C ARG A 622 16.89 2.75 31.10
N LEU A 623 16.10 3.49 30.29
CA LEU A 623 16.36 3.70 28.88
C LEU A 623 17.46 4.71 28.62
N ARG A 624 18.22 4.49 27.57
CA ARG A 624 19.11 5.51 26.98
C ARG A 624 18.28 6.46 26.14
N LEU A 625 17.81 7.55 26.76
CA LEU A 625 16.84 8.49 26.15
C LEU A 625 17.32 9.10 24.82
N ALA A 626 18.64 9.17 24.56
CA ALA A 626 19.21 9.66 23.32
C ALA A 626 19.19 8.64 22.18
N THR A 627 18.81 7.37 22.44
CA THR A 627 18.74 6.32 21.40
C THR A 627 17.70 6.70 20.36
N ALA A 628 18.10 6.70 19.07
CA ALA A 628 17.23 7.02 17.95
C ALA A 628 16.04 6.05 17.89
N PHE A 629 14.85 6.60 17.57
CA PHE A 629 13.59 5.85 17.65
C PHE A 629 12.90 5.71 16.27
N ASN A 630 12.64 6.84 15.61
CA ASN A 630 12.22 6.84 14.20
C ASN A 630 13.14 7.77 13.39
N PHE A 631 13.21 7.58 12.08
CA PHE A 631 13.98 8.44 11.19
C PHE A 631 13.29 8.61 9.83
N VAL A 632 13.78 9.58 9.06
CA VAL A 632 13.25 9.87 7.72
C VAL A 632 14.34 9.83 6.66
N CYS A 633 13.95 9.40 5.46
CA CYS A 633 14.81 9.37 4.29
C CYS A 633 14.01 9.73 3.02
N THR A 634 14.75 9.97 1.92
CA THR A 634 14.16 10.33 0.61
C THR A 634 13.77 9.12 -0.24
N ALA A 635 13.91 7.88 0.25
CA ALA A 635 13.52 6.69 -0.50
C ALA A 635 12.05 6.74 -0.89
N ASP A 636 11.77 6.50 -2.17
CA ASP A 636 10.45 6.57 -2.78
C ASP A 636 9.56 5.40 -2.32
N ILE A 637 8.45 5.69 -1.67
CA ILE A 637 7.52 4.70 -1.12
C ILE A 637 6.06 5.05 -1.40
N ILE A 638 5.18 4.07 -1.32
CA ILE A 638 3.72 4.24 -1.31
C ILE A 638 3.08 3.19 -0.38
N GLY A 639 1.79 3.30 -0.11
CA GLY A 639 1.05 2.30 0.66
C GLY A 639 1.29 0.88 0.16
N GLY A 640 1.60 -0.06 1.06
CA GLY A 640 2.11 -1.40 0.78
C GLY A 640 3.62 -1.55 1.03
N SER A 641 4.37 -0.43 1.06
CA SER A 641 5.77 -0.43 1.50
C SER A 641 5.93 -0.62 3.02
N SER A 642 4.87 -0.54 3.80
CA SER A 642 4.89 -0.82 5.24
C SER A 642 5.54 -2.18 5.53
N GLY A 643 6.52 -2.22 6.45
CA GLY A 643 7.32 -3.39 6.78
C GLY A 643 8.52 -3.62 5.86
N SER A 644 8.72 -2.78 4.83
CA SER A 644 9.90 -2.86 3.97
C SER A 644 11.17 -2.65 4.78
N PRO A 645 12.17 -3.55 4.64
CA PRO A 645 13.49 -3.30 5.18
C PRO A 645 14.13 -2.12 4.47
N ILE A 646 14.77 -1.25 5.24
CA ILE A 646 15.75 -0.29 4.74
C ILE A 646 17.12 -0.87 5.03
N VAL A 647 17.99 -0.93 4.02
CA VAL A 647 19.34 -1.49 4.15
C VAL A 647 20.43 -0.49 3.74
N ASP A 648 21.62 -0.69 4.27
CA ASP A 648 22.82 0.03 3.85
C ASP A 648 23.46 -0.60 2.58
N ARG A 649 24.62 -0.09 2.14
CA ARG A 649 25.35 -0.58 0.95
C ARG A 649 25.77 -2.04 1.09
N GLU A 650 26.01 -2.52 2.29
CA GLU A 650 26.37 -3.92 2.59
C GLU A 650 25.14 -4.84 2.65
N GLY A 651 23.93 -4.27 2.58
CA GLY A 651 22.66 -5.00 2.68
C GLY A 651 22.33 -5.40 4.11
N ARG A 652 22.82 -4.65 5.12
CA ARG A 652 22.45 -4.81 6.53
C ARG A 652 21.22 -3.94 6.80
N LEU A 653 20.28 -4.46 7.60
CA LEU A 653 19.07 -3.75 7.97
C LEU A 653 19.40 -2.54 8.87
N VAL A 654 19.01 -1.36 8.43
CA VAL A 654 19.19 -0.08 9.13
C VAL A 654 17.88 0.66 9.39
N GLY A 655 16.74 0.06 9.02
CA GLY A 655 15.41 0.61 9.29
C GLY A 655 14.28 -0.28 8.78
N ILE A 656 13.05 0.04 9.22
CA ILE A 656 11.81 -0.62 8.79
C ILE A 656 10.82 0.47 8.44
N VAL A 657 10.45 0.56 7.16
CA VAL A 657 9.44 1.53 6.67
C VAL A 657 8.11 1.27 7.34
N PHE A 658 7.46 2.31 7.86
CA PHE A 658 6.10 2.16 8.36
C PHE A 658 5.13 3.23 7.85
N ASP A 659 5.62 4.40 7.41
CA ASP A 659 4.77 5.50 6.96
C ASP A 659 5.51 6.40 5.96
N GLY A 660 4.80 7.41 5.44
CA GLY A 660 5.34 8.58 4.78
C GLY A 660 4.79 9.82 5.46
N ASN A 661 5.48 10.96 5.39
CA ASN A 661 4.89 12.20 5.85
C ASN A 661 3.79 12.69 4.88
N ALA A 662 2.98 13.68 5.28
CA ALA A 662 1.85 14.16 4.48
C ALA A 662 2.27 14.65 3.08
N GLN A 663 3.47 15.21 2.93
CA GLN A 663 3.99 15.65 1.65
C GLN A 663 4.25 14.47 0.68
N ALA A 664 4.49 13.26 1.20
CA ALA A 664 4.71 12.05 0.39
C ALA A 664 3.43 11.56 -0.32
N PHE A 665 2.23 12.06 0.01
CA PHE A 665 1.04 11.74 -0.80
C PHE A 665 1.15 12.16 -2.26
N ARG A 666 1.97 13.16 -2.56
CA ARG A 666 2.28 13.58 -3.92
C ARG A 666 2.99 12.48 -4.73
N TRP A 667 3.71 11.57 -4.07
CA TRP A 667 4.42 10.44 -4.70
C TRP A 667 3.52 9.45 -5.42
N ASP A 668 2.22 9.51 -5.20
CA ASP A 668 1.26 8.75 -6.00
C ASP A 668 1.31 9.12 -7.49
N VAL A 669 1.55 10.40 -7.82
CA VAL A 669 1.51 10.93 -9.20
C VAL A 669 2.79 11.66 -9.63
N LEU A 670 3.55 12.20 -8.69
CA LEU A 670 4.76 12.99 -8.93
C LEU A 670 5.71 12.86 -7.74
N TYR A 671 6.96 12.48 -7.98
CA TYR A 671 7.96 12.45 -6.93
C TYR A 671 8.49 13.86 -6.62
N ASP A 672 8.69 14.16 -5.35
CA ASP A 672 9.25 15.42 -4.82
C ASP A 672 9.97 15.10 -3.50
N ASP A 673 11.26 15.39 -3.41
CA ASP A 673 12.10 15.12 -2.24
C ASP A 673 12.43 16.38 -1.42
N VAL A 674 11.82 17.53 -1.72
CA VAL A 674 12.08 18.75 -0.95
C VAL A 674 11.57 18.59 0.49
N GLN A 675 10.32 18.15 0.66
CA GLN A 675 9.72 17.95 1.98
C GLN A 675 9.18 16.53 2.18
N ALA A 676 8.85 15.82 1.12
CA ALA A 676 8.31 14.47 1.20
C ALA A 676 9.36 13.47 1.71
N ARG A 677 8.96 12.62 2.65
CA ARG A 677 9.87 11.63 3.29
C ARG A 677 9.18 10.31 3.54
N CYS A 678 9.94 9.26 3.36
CA CYS A 678 9.72 7.96 3.96
C CYS A 678 10.00 8.04 5.46
N VAL A 679 9.15 7.44 6.29
CA VAL A 679 9.30 7.36 7.75
C VAL A 679 9.55 5.92 8.15
N ALA A 680 10.57 5.68 8.99
CA ALA A 680 11.00 4.35 9.36
C ALA A 680 11.30 4.21 10.86
N VAL A 681 11.12 3.01 11.40
CA VAL A 681 11.58 2.64 12.74
C VAL A 681 13.08 2.43 12.70
N HIS A 682 13.79 3.01 13.67
CA HIS A 682 15.24 2.90 13.78
C HIS A 682 15.64 1.62 14.53
N PRO A 683 16.60 0.83 14.04
CA PRO A 683 16.98 -0.46 14.64
C PRO A 683 17.50 -0.35 16.09
N ALA A 684 18.17 0.74 16.43
CA ALA A 684 18.62 0.97 17.82
C ALA A 684 17.45 1.08 18.79
N GLY A 685 16.37 1.77 18.38
CA GLY A 685 15.16 1.90 19.19
C GLY A 685 14.49 0.55 19.44
N VAL A 686 14.48 -0.33 18.42
CA VAL A 686 13.95 -1.68 18.55
C VAL A 686 14.77 -2.51 19.55
N ILE A 687 16.09 -2.54 19.44
CA ILE A 687 16.96 -3.31 20.36
C ILE A 687 16.86 -2.77 21.79
N GLU A 688 16.87 -1.45 21.97
CA GLU A 688 16.71 -0.84 23.29
C GLU A 688 15.35 -1.18 23.92
N ALA A 689 14.26 -1.11 23.12
CA ALA A 689 12.93 -1.49 23.59
C ALA A 689 12.86 -2.99 23.95
N LEU A 690 13.34 -3.89 23.08
CA LEU A 690 13.33 -5.33 23.33
C LEU A 690 14.05 -5.68 24.65
N ARG A 691 15.24 -5.09 24.90
CA ARG A 691 16.04 -5.40 26.10
C ARG A 691 15.48 -4.74 27.36
N VAL A 692 15.25 -3.42 27.29
CA VAL A 692 15.02 -2.61 28.49
C VAL A 692 13.55 -2.53 28.86
N VAL A 693 12.67 -2.48 27.87
CA VAL A 693 11.22 -2.35 28.10
C VAL A 693 10.55 -3.73 28.25
N TYR A 694 10.84 -4.63 27.30
CA TYR A 694 10.10 -5.89 27.19
C TYR A 694 10.86 -7.13 27.71
N GLY A 695 12.14 -7.02 28.04
CA GLY A 695 12.95 -8.12 28.54
C GLY A 695 13.06 -9.30 27.56
N MET A 696 13.16 -8.99 26.26
CA MET A 696 13.24 -9.94 25.14
C MET A 696 14.69 -10.13 24.69
N ASP A 697 15.60 -10.40 25.63
CA ASP A 697 17.06 -10.50 25.37
C ASP A 697 17.40 -11.57 24.33
N VAL A 698 16.73 -12.73 24.37
CA VAL A 698 16.98 -13.82 23.41
C VAL A 698 16.67 -13.37 21.98
N LEU A 699 15.56 -12.65 21.77
CA LEU A 699 15.21 -12.11 20.45
C LEU A 699 16.21 -11.03 20.03
N ALA A 700 16.61 -10.14 20.92
CA ALA A 700 17.62 -9.12 20.65
C ALA A 700 18.98 -9.73 20.31
N ASP A 701 19.40 -10.80 21.03
CA ASP A 701 20.64 -11.52 20.73
C ASP A 701 20.61 -12.22 19.37
N GLU A 702 19.47 -12.81 18.98
CA GLU A 702 19.31 -13.38 17.65
C GLU A 702 19.45 -12.31 16.55
N LEU A 703 18.84 -11.12 16.73
CA LEU A 703 18.96 -10.02 15.78
C LEU A 703 20.41 -9.51 15.65
N GLU A 704 21.12 -9.36 16.77
CA GLU A 704 22.50 -8.91 16.79
C GLU A 704 23.51 -10.03 16.43
N ALA A 705 23.03 -11.22 16.06
CA ALA A 705 23.86 -12.40 15.76
C ALA A 705 24.84 -12.76 16.88
N ARG A 706 24.50 -12.44 18.13
CA ARG A 706 25.25 -12.89 19.30
C ARG A 706 25.03 -14.37 19.51
N ALA A 707 26.07 -15.10 19.87
CA ALA A 707 25.94 -16.52 20.19
C ALA A 707 24.87 -16.68 21.30
N MET A 708 23.87 -17.48 21.05
CA MET A 708 22.90 -17.85 22.10
C MET A 708 23.67 -18.65 23.16
N PRO A 709 23.47 -18.41 24.46
CA PRO A 709 24.14 -19.12 25.55
C PRO A 709 23.86 -20.61 25.58
#